data_eb03dfac2e81b1df05d8ba59897e26fb
#
_entry.id   eb03dfac2e81b1df05d8ba59897e26fb
#
_cell.length_a   1.000
_cell.length_b   1.000
_cell.length_c   1.000
_cell.angle_alpha   90.00
_cell.angle_beta   90.00
_cell.angle_gamma   90.00
#
_symmetry.space_group_name_H-M   'P 1'
#
loop_
_entity.id
_entity.type
_entity.pdbx_description
1 polymer ?
#
loop_
_entity_poly.entity_id
_entity_poly.type
_entity_poly.pdbx_seq_one_letter_code
_entity_poly.pdbx_strand_id
1 'polypeptide(L)'
;MRTPTRLTRTVLSTALSLALSPLASQAAPLRAADYFERVATFPVFRNLGADEDATRQTVAEITAVSRDGRTLIYTDSPGERIGLVDIRDPKSPQPAGFIQLEGEPTSVAVHRHYALVAVNTSLGFTQPNGVLAVFDIRNPAQPKRVATLPMGGQPDSIAISPRGRYAAVAIENERDEDLNDGLIPQLPAGFLRIVDLKGQPSRWRTRDVDLTGLAEVAPGDPEPEYVSINDQDVAAVTLQENNHIVLVDLRRGRVMRHFSAGQVDLQGVDVEENDRIEPVGVLAGKRREPDSIAWVGPLLATANEGDYEDAEGAEGGSRSFTLFDYNGHVWHEAGASLEHAFIRAGHYPENRSENKGIEPEGIAAARFRKHSLLFVGSERGNAVAVYDVARPWAPVMHQLLPTGLGPEGILPIPSRNLLVVSSEEDSAEDGYRSTLSIYQYGAKTAPYPEIRSTDRDLISWGALSGLVADSSQSDRLYAVPDSYYKASRIFSIDTSQTPALIDRQIELRKAGTSVDYDLEGIAQASNGDFWLASEGNGKARPNLLIHANARGEVLDEFALPAEVAAQQTSNGFEGVAVVGEGASTRVYVAFQREWKNDPAGRVRIGVFNPGTGEWGFIHYPLDAAAEGGWVGLSELTSIGNGQFLVIERDNQQGPAAQIKRLYRIDLNGLQPAAEGQRFPLASKRLESDLLPDLKSTGGWVLDKVEGAAVDKQGRLFVVTDNDGVEDASGETRFMRLGTVKR
;
A
#
# COMPACT_ATOMS: atom_id res chain seq x y z
N MET A 1 93.05 -28.86 24.18
CA MET A 1 92.05 -27.80 24.29
C MET A 1 90.80 -28.34 23.69
N ARG A 2 89.81 -28.64 24.48
CA ARG A 2 88.58 -29.34 24.04
C ARG A 2 87.44 -28.33 23.87
N THR A 3 86.83 -28.30 22.67
CA THR A 3 85.65 -27.57 22.37
C THR A 3 84.43 -28.44 22.68
N PRO A 4 83.36 -27.88 23.30
CA PRO A 4 82.10 -28.65 23.57
C PRO A 4 81.10 -28.50 22.43
N THR A 5 80.58 -29.64 22.04
CA THR A 5 79.50 -29.85 21.07
C THR A 5 78.16 -29.36 21.65
N ARG A 6 77.45 -28.55 20.93
CA ARG A 6 76.04 -28.18 21.23
C ARG A 6 75.08 -29.21 20.63
N LEU A 7 74.29 -29.85 21.50
CA LEU A 7 73.17 -30.67 21.13
C LEU A 7 71.95 -29.73 20.83
N THR A 8 71.46 -29.81 19.62
CA THR A 8 70.18 -29.18 19.22
C THR A 8 69.04 -30.14 19.59
N ARG A 9 68.22 -29.72 20.53
CA ARG A 9 66.90 -30.42 20.78
C ARG A 9 65.84 -29.89 19.84
N THR A 10 65.37 -30.73 18.95
CA THR A 10 64.18 -30.53 18.14
C THR A 10 63.00 -30.82 19.03
N VAL A 11 62.14 -29.78 19.25
CA VAL A 11 60.89 -29.94 19.94
C VAL A 11 59.82 -30.11 18.83
N LEU A 12 59.26 -31.33 18.74
CA LEU A 12 58.06 -31.61 17.93
C LEU A 12 56.84 -31.08 18.70
N SER A 13 56.26 -29.96 18.27
CA SER A 13 54.97 -29.50 18.74
C SER A 13 53.87 -30.12 17.86
N THR A 14 53.18 -31.13 18.38
CA THR A 14 51.94 -31.64 17.84
C THR A 14 50.83 -30.68 18.20
N ALA A 15 50.41 -29.88 17.22
CA ALA A 15 49.19 -29.07 17.34
C ALA A 15 47.95 -29.97 17.20
N LEU A 16 47.27 -30.20 18.30
CA LEU A 16 45.97 -30.86 18.34
C LEU A 16 44.90 -29.81 17.99
N SER A 17 44.48 -29.75 16.75
CA SER A 17 43.36 -28.91 16.32
C SER A 17 42.06 -29.54 16.81
N LEU A 18 41.53 -29.08 17.95
CA LEU A 18 40.13 -29.33 18.33
C LEU A 18 39.25 -28.52 17.40
N ALA A 19 38.64 -29.19 16.45
CA ALA A 19 37.51 -28.65 15.70
C ALA A 19 36.30 -28.53 16.66
N LEU A 20 36.09 -27.32 17.20
CA LEU A 20 34.86 -26.94 17.84
C LEU A 20 33.82 -26.77 16.71
N SER A 21 33.09 -27.85 16.38
CA SER A 21 31.83 -27.72 15.63
C SER A 21 30.85 -26.94 16.54
N PRO A 22 30.29 -25.82 16.09
CA PRO A 22 29.20 -25.21 16.82
C PRO A 22 28.03 -26.20 16.81
N LEU A 23 27.70 -26.76 17.97
CA LEU A 23 26.39 -27.35 18.23
C LEU A 23 25.39 -26.23 18.05
N ALA A 24 24.87 -26.08 16.82
CA ALA A 24 23.68 -25.33 16.59
C ALA A 24 22.58 -26.01 17.42
N SER A 25 22.31 -25.47 18.59
CA SER A 25 21.09 -25.76 19.33
C SER A 25 19.94 -25.48 18.37
N GLN A 26 19.35 -26.54 17.82
CA GLN A 26 18.06 -26.43 17.14
C GLN A 26 17.04 -26.07 18.23
N ALA A 27 16.92 -24.75 18.49
CA ALA A 27 15.77 -24.25 19.20
C ALA A 27 14.55 -24.78 18.46
N ALA A 28 13.64 -25.45 19.19
CA ALA A 28 12.38 -25.91 18.60
C ALA A 28 11.76 -24.75 17.81
N PRO A 29 11.24 -25.03 16.60
CA PRO A 29 10.67 -23.97 15.78
C PRO A 29 9.61 -23.25 16.60
N LEU A 30 9.80 -21.94 16.79
CA LEU A 30 8.76 -21.10 17.40
C LEU A 30 7.50 -21.37 16.58
N ARG A 31 6.41 -21.73 17.26
CA ARG A 31 5.12 -21.93 16.57
C ARG A 31 4.81 -20.63 15.86
N ALA A 32 4.61 -20.69 14.54
CA ALA A 32 4.33 -19.51 13.72
C ALA A 32 3.19 -18.67 14.32
N ALA A 33 3.29 -17.36 14.23
CA ALA A 33 2.21 -16.47 14.60
C ALA A 33 0.97 -16.78 13.74
N ASP A 34 -0.23 -16.52 14.25
CA ASP A 34 -1.42 -16.44 13.43
C ASP A 34 -1.34 -15.17 12.57
N TYR A 35 -2.15 -15.06 11.53
CA TYR A 35 -2.21 -13.93 10.62
C TYR A 35 -3.38 -13.00 10.94
N PHE A 36 -3.31 -11.78 10.41
CA PHE A 36 -4.41 -10.83 10.39
C PHE A 36 -5.24 -11.03 9.12
N GLU A 37 -6.55 -10.90 9.27
CA GLU A 37 -7.51 -10.88 8.17
C GLU A 37 -8.30 -9.57 8.26
N ARG A 38 -8.37 -8.78 7.18
CA ARG A 38 -9.21 -7.58 7.13
C ARG A 38 -10.67 -8.02 7.18
N VAL A 39 -11.41 -7.50 8.13
CA VAL A 39 -12.82 -7.88 8.37
C VAL A 39 -13.80 -6.78 8.00
N ALA A 40 -13.34 -5.53 7.93
CA ALA A 40 -14.10 -4.39 7.45
C ALA A 40 -13.19 -3.22 7.09
N THR A 41 -13.65 -2.36 6.22
CA THR A 41 -13.14 -1.02 5.94
C THR A 41 -14.29 -0.03 6.16
N PHE A 42 -14.09 0.97 7.02
CA PHE A 42 -15.08 2.00 7.32
C PHE A 42 -14.66 3.32 6.69
N PRO A 43 -15.33 3.79 5.62
CA PRO A 43 -15.05 5.08 5.05
C PRO A 43 -15.59 6.18 5.97
N VAL A 44 -14.73 7.12 6.38
CA VAL A 44 -15.04 8.05 7.47
C VAL A 44 -16.06 9.13 7.09
N PHE A 45 -16.25 9.41 5.80
CA PHE A 45 -17.33 10.28 5.33
C PHE A 45 -18.73 9.81 5.78
N ARG A 46 -18.90 8.52 6.13
CA ARG A 46 -20.16 8.00 6.68
C ARG A 46 -20.53 8.57 8.05
N ASN A 47 -19.60 9.23 8.72
CA ASN A 47 -19.87 9.97 9.95
C ASN A 47 -20.49 11.35 9.69
N LEU A 48 -20.48 11.84 8.44
CA LEU A 48 -21.11 13.10 8.08
C LEU A 48 -22.62 13.08 8.41
N GLY A 49 -23.15 14.20 8.85
CA GLY A 49 -24.57 14.38 9.10
C GLY A 49 -25.36 14.30 7.78
N ALA A 50 -26.63 13.98 7.88
CA ALA A 50 -27.50 13.87 6.70
C ALA A 50 -27.63 15.18 5.89
N ASP A 51 -27.32 16.31 6.50
CA ASP A 51 -27.38 17.65 5.90
C ASP A 51 -26.01 18.13 5.39
N GLU A 52 -24.95 17.35 5.61
CA GLU A 52 -23.61 17.68 5.14
C GLU A 52 -23.35 17.10 3.73
N ASP A 53 -22.52 17.79 2.97
CA ASP A 53 -22.12 17.34 1.64
C ASP A 53 -21.25 16.08 1.75
N ALA A 54 -21.71 14.98 1.18
CA ALA A 54 -21.00 13.69 1.20
C ALA A 54 -19.68 13.71 0.39
N THR A 55 -19.48 14.71 -0.47
CA THR A 55 -18.24 14.89 -1.25
C THR A 55 -17.19 15.72 -0.50
N ARG A 56 -17.56 16.31 0.62
CA ARG A 56 -16.63 17.04 1.48
C ARG A 56 -15.47 16.13 1.89
N GLN A 57 -14.26 16.70 1.89
CA GLN A 57 -13.08 16.02 2.43
C GLN A 57 -13.28 15.66 3.91
N THR A 58 -12.96 14.43 4.25
CA THR A 58 -12.98 13.87 5.60
C THR A 58 -11.77 12.97 5.78
N VAL A 59 -11.07 13.10 6.88
CA VAL A 59 -9.79 12.41 7.08
C VAL A 59 -9.82 11.56 8.34
N ALA A 60 -9.05 10.50 8.38
CA ALA A 60 -8.69 9.76 9.58
C ALA A 60 -7.17 9.57 9.60
N GLU A 61 -6.53 10.30 10.48
CA GLU A 61 -5.08 10.25 10.73
C GLU A 61 -4.81 9.38 11.95
N ILE A 62 -4.78 9.96 13.14
CA ILE A 62 -4.50 9.25 14.38
C ILE A 62 -5.78 8.69 15.00
N THR A 63 -5.74 7.41 15.37
CA THR A 63 -6.88 6.69 15.95
C THR A 63 -6.56 6.15 17.34
N ALA A 64 -7.50 6.36 18.28
CA ALA A 64 -7.49 5.75 19.61
C ALA A 64 -8.75 4.90 19.83
N VAL A 65 -8.75 4.09 20.89
CA VAL A 65 -9.90 3.24 21.24
C VAL A 65 -10.36 3.47 22.67
N SER A 66 -11.67 3.45 22.89
CA SER A 66 -12.27 3.47 24.24
C SER A 66 -11.74 2.32 25.09
N ARG A 67 -11.74 2.50 26.43
CA ARG A 67 -11.18 1.52 27.36
C ARG A 67 -11.75 0.10 27.22
N ASP A 68 -13.01 -0.02 26.82
CA ASP A 68 -13.66 -1.31 26.60
C ASP A 68 -13.42 -1.88 25.18
N GLY A 69 -12.68 -1.14 24.35
CA GLY A 69 -12.30 -1.53 22.99
C GLY A 69 -13.45 -1.47 21.98
N ARG A 70 -14.53 -0.73 22.24
CA ARG A 70 -15.76 -0.79 21.44
C ARG A 70 -16.05 0.44 20.60
N THR A 71 -15.37 1.55 20.87
CA THR A 71 -15.52 2.80 20.14
C THR A 71 -14.14 3.29 19.71
N LEU A 72 -13.94 3.48 18.41
CA LEU A 72 -12.79 4.20 17.88
C LEU A 72 -13.05 5.70 17.98
N ILE A 73 -11.99 6.45 18.19
CA ILE A 73 -11.96 7.91 18.14
C ILE A 73 -10.81 8.26 17.20
N TYR A 74 -11.06 9.03 16.15
CA TYR A 74 -10.04 9.42 15.17
C TYR A 74 -10.01 10.93 14.95
N THR A 75 -8.87 11.47 14.55
CA THR A 75 -8.69 12.87 14.16
C THR A 75 -9.15 13.07 12.72
N ASP A 76 -9.85 14.17 12.46
CA ASP A 76 -10.26 14.67 11.14
C ASP A 76 -9.84 16.14 11.08
N SER A 77 -8.57 16.35 10.68
CA SER A 77 -7.89 17.65 10.72
C SER A 77 -8.56 18.68 9.82
N PRO A 78 -8.86 18.43 8.52
CA PRO A 78 -9.54 19.43 7.67
C PRO A 78 -10.99 19.69 8.11
N GLY A 79 -11.57 18.76 8.87
CA GLY A 79 -12.89 18.94 9.48
C GLY A 79 -12.89 19.73 10.80
N GLU A 80 -11.71 19.98 11.40
CA GLU A 80 -11.53 20.51 12.75
C GLU A 80 -12.37 19.74 13.78
N ARG A 81 -12.32 18.39 13.74
CA ARG A 81 -13.17 17.53 14.56
C ARG A 81 -12.53 16.18 14.87
N ILE A 82 -13.07 15.48 15.84
CA ILE A 82 -12.80 14.06 16.03
C ILE A 82 -14.06 13.26 15.70
N GLY A 83 -13.87 12.16 14.96
CA GLY A 83 -14.94 11.23 14.63
C GLY A 83 -14.98 10.05 15.59
N LEU A 84 -16.15 9.42 15.71
CA LEU A 84 -16.38 8.24 16.53
C LEU A 84 -16.98 7.11 15.69
N VAL A 85 -16.49 5.87 15.90
CA VAL A 85 -17.01 4.68 15.21
C VAL A 85 -17.28 3.58 16.22
N ASP A 86 -18.49 3.02 16.17
CA ASP A 86 -18.87 1.86 16.97
C ASP A 86 -18.36 0.58 16.32
N ILE A 87 -17.43 -0.10 16.99
CA ILE A 87 -16.85 -1.37 16.56
C ILE A 87 -17.22 -2.53 17.50
N ARG A 88 -18.38 -2.48 18.17
CA ARG A 88 -18.88 -3.61 18.95
C ARG A 88 -18.89 -4.88 18.13
N ASP A 89 -19.38 -4.81 16.90
CA ASP A 89 -19.12 -5.79 15.87
C ASP A 89 -18.06 -5.24 14.90
N PRO A 90 -16.83 -5.74 14.93
CA PRO A 90 -15.77 -5.23 14.07
C PRO A 90 -15.97 -5.56 12.58
N LYS A 91 -16.88 -6.47 12.24
CA LYS A 91 -17.25 -6.81 10.87
C LYS A 91 -18.31 -5.87 10.29
N SER A 92 -18.95 -5.09 11.13
CA SER A 92 -20.00 -4.14 10.74
C SER A 92 -19.86 -2.84 11.53
N PRO A 93 -18.75 -2.08 11.35
CA PRO A 93 -18.55 -0.81 12.04
C PRO A 93 -19.65 0.18 11.68
N GLN A 94 -20.12 0.95 12.67
CA GLN A 94 -21.19 1.90 12.50
C GLN A 94 -20.74 3.31 12.85
N PRO A 95 -21.20 4.34 12.11
CA PRO A 95 -20.94 5.72 12.47
C PRO A 95 -21.52 6.03 13.84
N ALA A 96 -20.79 6.77 14.66
CA ALA A 96 -21.22 7.18 15.99
C ALA A 96 -21.16 8.72 16.19
N GLY A 97 -20.98 9.46 15.09
CA GLY A 97 -20.95 10.91 15.04
C GLY A 97 -19.55 11.49 15.22
N PHE A 98 -19.50 12.79 15.41
CA PHE A 98 -18.26 13.54 15.60
C PHE A 98 -18.42 14.64 16.64
N ILE A 99 -17.29 15.20 17.07
CA ILE A 99 -17.20 16.34 17.99
C ILE A 99 -16.43 17.44 17.29
N GLN A 100 -17.08 18.60 17.07
CA GLN A 100 -16.42 19.77 16.52
C GLN A 100 -15.47 20.39 17.54
N LEU A 101 -14.32 20.86 17.07
CA LEU A 101 -13.26 21.49 17.83
C LEU A 101 -13.11 22.97 17.44
N GLU A 102 -12.20 23.67 18.07
CA GLU A 102 -11.86 25.07 17.77
C GLU A 102 -10.54 25.19 16.98
N GLY A 103 -10.10 24.14 16.35
CA GLY A 103 -8.90 24.05 15.56
C GLY A 103 -8.64 22.62 15.13
N GLU A 104 -7.53 22.40 14.53
CA GLU A 104 -7.10 21.17 13.90
C GLU A 104 -6.66 20.11 14.92
N PRO A 105 -7.30 18.93 15.01
CA PRO A 105 -6.83 17.85 15.87
C PRO A 105 -5.66 17.11 15.23
N THR A 106 -4.53 17.12 15.86
CA THR A 106 -3.31 16.44 15.40
C THR A 106 -3.21 15.03 15.98
N SER A 107 -3.64 14.82 17.24
CA SER A 107 -3.51 13.50 17.86
C SER A 107 -4.59 13.24 18.90
N VAL A 108 -4.87 11.96 19.18
CA VAL A 108 -5.84 11.54 20.20
C VAL A 108 -5.36 10.33 21.00
N ALA A 109 -5.56 10.38 22.32
CA ALA A 109 -5.29 9.24 23.20
C ALA A 109 -6.43 9.08 24.24
N VAL A 110 -6.59 7.85 24.77
CA VAL A 110 -7.67 7.59 25.76
C VAL A 110 -7.09 7.24 27.12
N HIS A 111 -7.41 8.06 28.13
CA HIS A 111 -7.14 7.77 29.53
C HIS A 111 -8.43 7.40 30.28
N ARG A 112 -8.59 6.13 30.64
CA ARG A 112 -9.80 5.60 31.31
C ARG A 112 -11.07 5.82 30.46
N HIS A 113 -11.85 6.86 30.80
CA HIS A 113 -13.05 7.27 30.08
C HIS A 113 -12.93 8.71 29.55
N TYR A 114 -11.72 9.20 29.43
CA TYR A 114 -11.42 10.49 28.82
C TYR A 114 -10.68 10.31 27.52
N ALA A 115 -11.19 10.94 26.46
CA ALA A 115 -10.41 11.20 25.26
C ALA A 115 -9.64 12.50 25.46
N LEU A 116 -8.34 12.45 25.23
CA LEU A 116 -7.41 13.57 25.27
C LEU A 116 -7.06 13.87 23.80
N VAL A 117 -7.41 15.05 23.33
CA VAL A 117 -7.22 15.46 21.93
C VAL A 117 -6.25 16.62 21.92
N ALA A 118 -5.12 16.45 21.25
CA ALA A 118 -4.21 17.52 20.90
C ALA A 118 -4.85 18.33 19.77
N VAL A 119 -4.89 19.65 19.92
CA VAL A 119 -5.55 20.54 18.96
C VAL A 119 -4.63 21.70 18.67
N ASN A 120 -4.22 21.84 17.43
CA ASN A 120 -3.50 22.99 16.90
C ASN A 120 -4.47 24.17 16.77
N THR A 121 -4.14 25.28 17.38
CA THR A 121 -4.90 26.54 17.32
C THR A 121 -4.00 27.70 16.90
N SER A 122 -2.91 27.39 16.22
CA SER A 122 -1.93 28.37 15.76
C SER A 122 -2.55 29.37 14.77
N LEU A 123 -2.07 30.60 14.78
CA LEU A 123 -2.43 31.59 13.79
C LEU A 123 -1.43 31.62 12.61
N GLY A 124 -0.47 30.75 12.63
CA GLY A 124 0.63 30.55 11.68
C GLY A 124 1.88 30.06 12.40
N PHE A 125 2.87 29.65 11.65
CA PHE A 125 4.11 29.02 12.12
C PHE A 125 4.90 29.84 13.14
N THR A 126 4.88 31.18 13.03
CA THR A 126 5.57 32.09 13.97
C THR A 126 4.77 32.42 15.22
N GLN A 127 3.54 31.97 15.31
CA GLN A 127 2.66 32.15 16.46
C GLN A 127 1.99 30.80 16.84
N PRO A 128 2.80 29.78 17.10
CA PRO A 128 2.27 28.45 17.43
C PRO A 128 1.49 28.48 18.73
N ASN A 129 0.38 27.82 18.73
CA ASN A 129 -0.50 27.68 19.90
C ASN A 129 -1.32 26.41 19.81
N GLY A 130 -1.70 25.85 20.94
CA GLY A 130 -2.56 24.70 20.97
C GLY A 130 -3.11 24.39 22.34
N VAL A 131 -4.04 23.46 22.35
CA VAL A 131 -4.70 23.04 23.56
C VAL A 131 -4.81 21.51 23.61
N LEU A 132 -4.84 20.96 24.81
CA LEU A 132 -5.28 19.60 25.07
C LEU A 132 -6.76 19.64 25.51
N ALA A 133 -7.66 19.30 24.61
CA ALA A 133 -9.09 19.19 24.87
C ALA A 133 -9.40 17.81 25.48
N VAL A 134 -10.11 17.79 26.63
CA VAL A 134 -10.42 16.56 27.34
C VAL A 134 -11.93 16.32 27.35
N PHE A 135 -12.34 15.18 26.77
CA PHE A 135 -13.74 14.80 26.68
C PHE A 135 -14.06 13.58 27.55
N ASP A 136 -15.15 13.63 28.31
CA ASP A 136 -15.72 12.45 28.95
C ASP A 136 -16.52 11.64 27.91
N ILE A 137 -16.04 10.44 27.60
CA ILE A 137 -16.60 9.54 26.60
C ILE A 137 -17.33 8.33 27.22
N ARG A 138 -17.75 8.38 28.46
CA ARG A 138 -18.58 7.31 29.10
C ARG A 138 -19.86 7.05 28.32
N ASN A 139 -20.43 8.08 27.73
CA ASN A 139 -21.47 7.96 26.72
C ASN A 139 -20.94 8.47 25.37
N PRO A 140 -20.46 7.59 24.48
CA PRO A 140 -19.90 8.00 23.21
C PRO A 140 -20.88 8.74 22.28
N ALA A 141 -22.20 8.54 22.48
CA ALA A 141 -23.22 9.27 21.73
C ALA A 141 -23.40 10.74 22.20
N GLN A 142 -22.85 11.11 23.34
CA GLN A 142 -22.93 12.47 23.92
C GLN A 142 -21.66 12.80 24.71
N PRO A 143 -20.50 12.88 24.04
CA PRO A 143 -19.25 13.25 24.70
C PRO A 143 -19.34 14.65 25.29
N LYS A 144 -18.65 14.88 26.40
CA LYS A 144 -18.68 16.17 27.10
C LYS A 144 -17.29 16.69 27.36
N ARG A 145 -16.97 17.89 26.87
CA ARG A 145 -15.72 18.56 27.23
C ARG A 145 -15.72 18.84 28.75
N VAL A 146 -14.69 18.37 29.45
CA VAL A 146 -14.55 18.49 30.90
C VAL A 146 -13.35 19.31 31.34
N ALA A 147 -12.39 19.51 30.42
CA ALA A 147 -11.24 20.38 30.62
C ALA A 147 -10.64 20.80 29.27
N THR A 148 -9.91 21.92 29.31
CA THR A 148 -9.02 22.38 28.22
C THR A 148 -7.75 22.87 28.92
N LEU A 149 -6.60 22.33 28.52
CA LEU A 149 -5.28 22.70 29.02
C LEU A 149 -4.50 23.39 27.93
N PRO A 150 -3.93 24.59 28.15
CA PRO A 150 -3.09 25.23 27.15
C PRO A 150 -1.80 24.44 26.96
N MET A 151 -1.37 24.28 25.72
CA MET A 151 -0.14 23.53 25.39
C MET A 151 1.07 24.45 25.16
N GLY A 152 0.86 25.75 24.97
CA GLY A 152 1.95 26.73 24.89
C GLY A 152 2.76 26.68 23.60
N GLY A 153 2.29 25.94 22.61
CA GLY A 153 2.82 25.76 21.27
C GLY A 153 1.91 24.80 20.51
N GLN A 154 2.28 24.48 19.30
CA GLN A 154 1.58 23.53 18.43
C GLN A 154 1.82 22.09 18.95
N PRO A 155 0.79 21.41 19.47
CA PRO A 155 0.93 20.02 19.83
C PRO A 155 0.83 19.18 18.57
N ASP A 156 1.67 18.16 18.49
CA ASP A 156 1.59 17.15 17.45
C ASP A 156 1.12 15.81 18.04
N SER A 157 1.98 15.02 18.62
CA SER A 157 1.69 13.67 19.10
C SER A 157 1.41 13.62 20.61
N ILE A 158 0.48 12.74 21.04
CA ILE A 158 0.18 12.46 22.46
C ILE A 158 0.26 10.98 22.80
N ALA A 159 1.00 10.62 23.84
CA ALA A 159 0.98 9.28 24.41
C ALA A 159 0.60 9.29 25.89
N ILE A 160 -0.03 8.19 26.34
CA ILE A 160 -0.38 7.97 27.75
C ILE A 160 0.45 6.83 28.32
N SER A 161 1.08 7.07 29.48
CA SER A 161 1.86 6.03 30.15
C SER A 161 0.99 4.79 30.45
N PRO A 162 1.49 3.57 30.29
CA PRO A 162 0.71 2.33 30.47
C PRO A 162 0.01 2.21 31.80
N ARG A 163 0.54 2.85 32.84
CA ARG A 163 -0.07 2.92 34.18
C ARG A 163 -1.04 4.09 34.35
N GLY A 164 -1.23 4.93 33.30
CA GLY A 164 -2.13 6.08 33.31
C GLY A 164 -1.75 7.15 34.32
N ARG A 165 -0.46 7.36 34.58
CA ARG A 165 0.05 8.38 35.49
C ARG A 165 0.35 9.69 34.79
N TYR A 166 0.83 9.61 33.58
CA TYR A 166 1.28 10.74 32.77
C TYR A 166 0.71 10.63 31.35
N ALA A 167 0.48 11.78 30.74
CA ALA A 167 0.52 11.93 29.30
C ALA A 167 1.77 12.75 28.94
N ALA A 168 2.35 12.49 27.81
CA ALA A 168 3.39 13.29 27.20
C ALA A 168 2.86 13.78 25.83
N VAL A 169 3.08 15.05 25.55
CA VAL A 169 2.67 15.72 24.32
C VAL A 169 3.92 16.31 23.69
N ALA A 170 4.21 15.92 22.47
CA ALA A 170 5.21 16.58 21.63
C ALA A 170 4.64 17.95 21.25
N ILE A 171 5.41 19.00 21.47
CA ILE A 171 5.09 20.36 21.07
C ILE A 171 6.11 20.72 20.01
N GLU A 172 5.73 20.52 18.80
CA GLU A 172 6.62 20.58 17.65
C GLU A 172 6.98 22.02 17.30
N ASN A 173 5.96 22.88 17.13
CA ASN A 173 6.10 24.22 16.58
C ASN A 173 6.69 24.19 15.17
N GLU A 174 6.09 23.39 14.34
CA GLU A 174 6.43 23.10 12.95
C GLU A 174 6.95 24.31 12.18
N ARG A 175 7.98 24.13 11.38
CA ARG A 175 8.54 25.13 10.49
C ARG A 175 7.59 25.47 9.33
N ASP A 176 7.75 26.66 8.78
CA ASP A 176 7.13 27.08 7.53
C ASP A 176 8.05 26.65 6.37
N GLU A 177 7.64 25.65 5.60
CA GLU A 177 8.42 25.11 4.49
C GLU A 177 8.59 26.12 3.33
N ASP A 178 7.66 27.07 3.20
CA ASP A 178 7.72 28.15 2.22
C ASP A 178 8.68 29.29 2.64
N LEU A 179 9.15 29.28 3.89
CA LEU A 179 10.04 30.30 4.43
C LEU A 179 11.49 29.81 4.46
N ASN A 180 12.39 30.55 3.82
CA ASN A 180 13.84 30.27 3.84
C ASN A 180 14.18 28.85 3.34
N ASP A 181 13.48 28.41 2.30
CA ASP A 181 13.62 27.08 1.70
C ASP A 181 13.40 25.93 2.73
N GLY A 182 12.49 26.11 3.69
CA GLY A 182 12.19 25.14 4.75
C GLY A 182 13.30 24.93 5.80
N LEU A 183 14.37 25.71 5.75
CA LEU A 183 15.52 25.53 6.63
C LEU A 183 15.25 25.93 8.07
N ILE A 184 15.60 25.07 9.02
CA ILE A 184 15.62 25.34 10.44
C ILE A 184 16.97 25.95 10.89
N PRO A 185 17.00 26.87 11.90
CA PRO A 185 15.98 27.11 12.90
C PRO A 185 14.90 28.12 12.46
N GLN A 186 13.63 27.83 12.83
CA GLN A 186 12.49 28.72 12.73
C GLN A 186 11.77 28.77 14.10
N LEU A 187 12.10 29.76 14.92
CA LEU A 187 11.62 29.84 16.31
C LEU A 187 10.14 30.25 16.41
N PRO A 188 9.43 29.82 17.48
CA PRO A 188 9.96 29.27 18.74
C PRO A 188 10.21 27.76 18.68
N ALA A 189 11.30 27.32 19.33
CA ALA A 189 11.66 25.93 19.45
C ALA A 189 10.59 25.04 20.09
N GLY A 190 10.48 23.81 19.62
CA GLY A 190 9.61 22.78 20.20
C GLY A 190 10.11 22.26 21.55
N PHE A 191 9.28 21.50 22.26
CA PHE A 191 9.57 20.92 23.57
C PHE A 191 8.63 19.77 23.93
N LEU A 192 8.94 18.99 24.96
CA LEU A 192 8.02 17.97 25.45
C LEU A 192 7.20 18.49 26.64
N ARG A 193 5.86 18.41 26.55
CA ARG A 193 4.96 18.72 27.68
C ARG A 193 4.47 17.47 28.36
N ILE A 194 4.66 17.39 29.68
CA ILE A 194 4.18 16.31 30.54
C ILE A 194 2.90 16.77 31.26
N VAL A 195 1.86 15.94 31.20
CA VAL A 195 0.61 16.16 31.95
C VAL A 195 0.49 15.12 33.06
N ASP A 196 0.42 15.55 34.31
CA ASP A 196 0.21 14.68 35.48
C ASP A 196 -1.28 14.30 35.59
N LEU A 197 -1.64 13.06 35.20
CA LEU A 197 -3.04 12.57 35.14
C LEU A 197 -3.61 12.16 36.51
N LYS A 198 -3.43 13.01 37.51
CA LYS A 198 -3.86 12.72 38.87
C LYS A 198 -5.19 13.43 39.22
N GLY A 199 -6.22 12.66 39.49
CA GLY A 199 -7.54 13.20 39.91
C GLY A 199 -8.41 13.56 38.71
N GLN A 200 -9.21 14.64 38.88
CA GLN A 200 -10.10 15.13 37.81
C GLN A 200 -9.29 15.96 36.78
N PRO A 201 -9.69 15.95 35.51
CA PRO A 201 -8.96 16.67 34.44
C PRO A 201 -8.73 18.17 34.75
N SER A 202 -9.68 18.86 35.39
CA SER A 202 -9.53 20.27 35.79
C SER A 202 -8.45 20.53 36.84
N ARG A 203 -7.83 19.48 37.40
CA ARG A 203 -6.75 19.57 38.40
C ARG A 203 -5.41 19.02 37.87
N TRP A 204 -5.36 18.58 36.65
CA TRP A 204 -4.11 18.13 36.05
C TRP A 204 -3.12 19.28 35.96
N ARG A 205 -1.85 18.94 36.11
CA ARG A 205 -0.76 19.90 36.06
C ARG A 205 0.16 19.56 34.88
N THR A 206 0.69 20.60 34.26
CA THR A 206 1.66 20.49 33.16
C THR A 206 3.05 20.85 33.63
N ARG A 207 4.06 20.26 33.01
CA ARG A 207 5.49 20.54 33.18
C ARG A 207 6.17 20.41 31.83
N ASP A 208 7.12 21.26 31.54
CA ASP A 208 7.85 21.24 30.28
C ASP A 208 9.23 20.63 30.47
N VAL A 209 9.71 19.98 29.41
CA VAL A 209 11.07 19.47 29.30
C VAL A 209 11.68 20.15 28.09
N ASP A 210 12.69 20.96 28.32
CA ASP A 210 13.48 21.61 27.29
C ASP A 210 14.31 20.58 26.52
N LEU A 211 14.27 20.62 25.21
CA LEU A 211 14.96 19.71 24.27
C LEU A 211 16.06 20.43 23.48
N THR A 212 16.25 21.75 23.72
CA THR A 212 17.27 22.53 23.01
C THR A 212 18.70 22.09 23.38
N GLY A 213 19.61 22.19 22.43
CA GLY A 213 21.02 21.86 22.62
C GLY A 213 21.34 20.37 22.65
N LEU A 214 20.38 19.47 22.34
CA LEU A 214 20.56 18.02 22.38
C LEU A 214 21.00 17.44 21.02
N ALA A 215 20.41 17.92 19.93
CA ALA A 215 20.69 17.47 18.58
C ALA A 215 21.95 18.13 18.00
N GLU A 216 22.52 17.49 16.98
CA GLU A 216 23.63 18.07 16.18
C GLU A 216 23.09 18.96 15.07
N VAL A 217 21.96 18.57 14.44
CA VAL A 217 21.26 19.37 13.44
C VAL A 217 20.37 20.36 14.18
N ALA A 218 20.47 21.64 13.86
CA ALA A 218 19.70 22.76 14.42
C ALA A 218 19.47 22.64 15.95
N PRO A 219 20.52 22.62 16.79
CA PRO A 219 20.37 22.36 18.24
C PRO A 219 19.51 23.38 18.99
N GLY A 220 19.30 24.56 18.42
CA GLY A 220 18.46 25.60 19.01
C GLY A 220 16.98 25.48 18.71
N ASP A 221 16.62 24.55 17.84
CA ASP A 221 15.26 24.38 17.32
C ASP A 221 14.93 22.88 17.19
N PRO A 222 14.65 22.20 18.29
CA PRO A 222 14.14 20.83 18.23
C PRO A 222 12.67 20.84 17.76
N GLU A 223 12.38 19.97 16.80
CA GLU A 223 11.02 19.71 16.30
C GLU A 223 10.61 18.28 16.76
N PRO A 224 9.99 18.13 17.95
CA PRO A 224 9.57 16.84 18.46
C PRO A 224 8.27 16.40 17.81
N GLU A 225 8.34 15.34 17.04
CA GLU A 225 7.28 14.75 16.23
C GLU A 225 6.47 13.74 17.04
N TYR A 226 7.04 12.61 17.33
CA TYR A 226 6.31 11.49 17.90
C TYR A 226 6.75 11.12 19.31
N VAL A 227 5.81 10.62 20.13
CA VAL A 227 6.10 10.19 21.51
C VAL A 227 5.53 8.81 21.82
N SER A 228 6.35 7.95 22.41
CA SER A 228 5.96 6.63 22.93
C SER A 228 6.44 6.44 24.37
N ILE A 229 5.62 5.80 25.23
CA ILE A 229 5.92 5.67 26.66
C ILE A 229 5.96 4.20 27.07
N ASN A 230 7.02 3.77 27.73
CA ASN A 230 7.18 2.41 28.24
C ASN A 230 6.59 2.20 29.65
N ASP A 231 6.62 0.94 30.12
CA ASP A 231 6.11 0.54 31.44
C ASP A 231 6.81 1.19 32.64
N GLN A 232 7.97 1.81 32.43
CA GLN A 232 8.76 2.48 33.47
C GLN A 232 8.49 3.99 33.53
N ASP A 233 7.51 4.50 32.76
CA ASP A 233 7.20 5.91 32.53
C ASP A 233 8.40 6.68 31.94
N VAL A 234 9.10 6.06 31.00
CA VAL A 234 10.10 6.72 30.16
C VAL A 234 9.45 7.00 28.79
N ALA A 235 9.41 8.25 28.39
CA ALA A 235 9.05 8.64 27.04
C ALA A 235 10.27 8.55 26.12
N ALA A 236 10.06 8.02 24.94
CA ALA A 236 10.94 8.16 23.79
C ALA A 236 10.29 9.16 22.84
N VAL A 237 11.05 10.12 22.36
CA VAL A 237 10.60 11.23 21.52
C VAL A 237 11.52 11.28 20.30
N THR A 238 10.97 11.33 19.13
CA THR A 238 11.67 11.66 17.88
C THR A 238 11.77 13.16 17.72
N LEU A 239 12.88 13.62 17.18
CA LEU A 239 13.07 14.95 16.63
C LEU A 239 13.47 14.70 15.16
N GLN A 240 12.48 14.72 14.28
CA GLN A 240 12.60 14.19 12.92
C GLN A 240 13.66 14.96 12.14
N GLU A 241 13.46 16.23 11.92
CA GLU A 241 14.35 17.12 11.15
C GLU A 241 15.74 17.23 11.79
N ASN A 242 15.78 17.12 13.12
CA ASN A 242 17.04 17.08 13.85
C ASN A 242 17.76 15.73 13.78
N ASN A 243 17.16 14.71 13.16
CA ASN A 243 17.65 13.33 13.09
C ASN A 243 18.08 12.78 14.46
N HIS A 244 17.22 12.95 15.48
CA HIS A 244 17.59 12.71 16.87
C HIS A 244 16.51 12.00 17.67
N ILE A 245 16.90 11.28 18.72
CA ILE A 245 15.98 10.57 19.64
C ILE A 245 16.30 10.98 21.07
N VAL A 246 15.27 11.31 21.85
CA VAL A 246 15.38 11.75 23.25
C VAL A 246 14.61 10.82 24.18
N LEU A 247 15.21 10.40 25.28
CA LEU A 247 14.57 9.61 26.35
C LEU A 247 14.36 10.46 27.59
N VAL A 248 13.11 10.56 28.06
CA VAL A 248 12.70 11.43 29.17
C VAL A 248 12.10 10.63 30.34
N ASP A 249 12.62 10.82 31.54
CA ASP A 249 11.98 10.34 32.80
C ASP A 249 10.76 11.23 33.11
N LEU A 250 9.56 10.77 32.81
CA LEU A 250 8.33 11.54 33.02
C LEU A 250 8.06 11.85 34.48
N ARG A 251 8.49 10.99 35.40
CA ARG A 251 8.35 11.23 36.84
C ARG A 251 9.18 12.41 37.33
N ARG A 252 10.42 12.54 36.81
CA ARG A 252 11.34 13.61 37.16
C ARG A 252 11.20 14.85 36.27
N GLY A 253 10.62 14.69 35.08
CA GLY A 253 10.50 15.74 34.07
C GLY A 253 11.89 16.18 33.57
N ARG A 254 12.72 15.24 33.18
CA ARG A 254 14.07 15.54 32.67
C ARG A 254 14.55 14.53 31.64
N VAL A 255 15.36 14.98 30.72
CA VAL A 255 16.10 14.14 29.79
C VAL A 255 17.00 13.17 30.57
N MET A 256 16.94 11.90 30.21
CA MET A 256 17.79 10.84 30.75
C MET A 256 18.94 10.51 29.79
N ARG A 257 18.63 10.43 28.52
CA ARG A 257 19.56 10.12 27.41
C ARG A 257 19.03 10.76 26.15
N HIS A 258 19.92 10.96 25.21
CA HIS A 258 19.61 11.33 23.84
C HIS A 258 20.73 10.82 22.92
N PHE A 259 20.45 10.65 21.65
CA PHE A 259 21.43 10.22 20.65
C PHE A 259 20.92 10.53 19.24
N SER A 260 21.85 10.75 18.32
CA SER A 260 21.52 10.89 16.90
C SER A 260 20.96 9.58 16.36
N ALA A 261 19.93 9.64 15.51
CA ALA A 261 19.44 8.47 14.78
C ALA A 261 20.48 7.96 13.76
N GLY A 262 21.48 8.79 13.44
CA GLY A 262 22.59 8.43 12.58
C GLY A 262 22.22 8.32 11.11
N GLN A 263 23.08 7.67 10.35
CA GLN A 263 22.97 7.52 8.90
C GLN A 263 23.07 6.04 8.51
N VAL A 264 22.63 5.73 7.28
CA VAL A 264 22.72 4.39 6.70
C VAL A 264 23.07 4.47 5.22
N ASP A 265 23.83 3.47 4.75
CA ASP A 265 24.06 3.25 3.32
C ASP A 265 23.03 2.21 2.84
N LEU A 266 22.26 2.56 1.82
CA LEU A 266 21.28 1.67 1.20
C LEU A 266 21.80 1.20 -0.15
N GLN A 267 21.59 -0.09 -0.44
CA GLN A 267 21.91 -0.70 -1.72
C GLN A 267 20.72 -1.53 -2.21
N GLY A 268 20.52 -1.54 -3.52
CA GLY A 268 19.39 -2.24 -4.11
C GLY A 268 18.06 -1.53 -3.88
N VAL A 269 18.07 -0.23 -3.92
CA VAL A 269 16.90 0.66 -3.91
C VAL A 269 16.71 1.27 -5.30
N ASP A 270 15.51 1.67 -5.62
CA ASP A 270 15.24 2.48 -6.80
C ASP A 270 15.45 3.95 -6.47
N VAL A 271 16.13 4.69 -7.35
CA VAL A 271 16.53 6.08 -7.13
C VAL A 271 16.22 6.99 -8.31
N GLU A 272 15.49 6.47 -9.30
CA GLU A 272 15.13 7.20 -10.51
C GLU A 272 13.63 7.08 -10.78
N GLU A 273 12.95 8.20 -10.93
CA GLU A 273 11.57 8.27 -11.41
C GLU A 273 11.58 8.24 -12.94
N ASN A 274 11.40 7.06 -13.51
CA ASN A 274 11.57 6.86 -14.96
C ASN A 274 10.54 5.88 -15.56
N ASP A 275 9.44 5.62 -14.86
CA ASP A 275 8.39 4.64 -15.16
C ASP A 275 8.90 3.18 -15.13
N ARG A 276 9.96 2.89 -14.35
CA ARG A 276 10.55 1.56 -14.19
C ARG A 276 10.95 1.31 -12.75
N ILE A 277 10.49 0.26 -12.16
CA ILE A 277 10.98 -0.16 -10.84
C ILE A 277 12.29 -0.93 -11.03
N GLU A 278 13.43 -0.25 -10.82
CA GLU A 278 14.78 -0.80 -11.00
C GLU A 278 15.61 -0.70 -9.71
N PRO A 279 15.41 -1.59 -8.71
CA PRO A 279 16.06 -1.53 -7.40
C PRO A 279 17.52 -1.95 -7.47
N VAL A 280 18.34 -1.17 -8.17
CA VAL A 280 19.78 -1.40 -8.39
C VAL A 280 20.64 -0.23 -7.90
N GLY A 281 20.01 0.85 -7.45
CA GLY A 281 20.65 2.07 -7.01
C GLY A 281 21.30 1.96 -5.63
N VAL A 282 22.02 3.02 -5.26
CA VAL A 282 22.74 3.17 -3.99
C VAL A 282 22.48 4.57 -3.44
N LEU A 283 22.07 4.66 -2.20
CA LEU A 283 21.99 5.90 -1.44
C LEU A 283 22.99 5.82 -0.28
N ALA A 284 24.00 6.69 -0.29
CA ALA A 284 25.07 6.69 0.70
C ALA A 284 24.82 7.77 1.76
N GLY A 285 25.05 7.41 3.03
CA GLY A 285 25.01 8.36 4.14
C GLY A 285 23.66 9.02 4.38
N LYS A 286 22.55 8.37 4.00
CA LYS A 286 21.20 8.90 4.25
C LYS A 286 20.93 9.02 5.75
N ARG A 287 20.57 10.21 6.23
CA ARG A 287 20.03 10.40 7.59
C ARG A 287 18.76 9.58 7.74
N ARG A 288 18.54 9.00 8.93
CA ARG A 288 17.32 8.22 9.16
C ARG A 288 16.08 9.11 9.25
N GLU A 289 16.21 10.22 9.95
CA GLU A 289 15.14 11.17 10.23
C GLU A 289 13.83 10.45 10.59
N PRO A 290 13.81 9.87 11.81
CA PRO A 290 12.68 9.06 12.24
C PRO A 290 11.47 9.94 12.54
N ASP A 291 10.36 9.68 11.88
CA ASP A 291 9.06 10.20 12.24
C ASP A 291 8.57 9.49 13.51
N SER A 292 7.96 8.35 13.40
CA SER A 292 7.35 7.67 14.55
C SER A 292 8.28 6.70 15.29
N ILE A 293 7.97 6.45 16.57
CA ILE A 293 8.76 5.62 17.47
C ILE A 293 7.89 4.73 18.35
N ALA A 294 8.27 3.45 18.51
CA ALA A 294 7.59 2.50 19.38
C ALA A 294 8.55 1.71 20.27
N TRP A 295 8.11 1.35 21.49
CA TRP A 295 8.85 0.45 22.37
C TRP A 295 8.64 -1.02 21.99
N VAL A 296 9.72 -1.74 21.71
CA VAL A 296 9.77 -3.19 21.49
C VAL A 296 10.50 -3.85 22.66
N GLY A 297 9.79 -4.10 23.75
CA GLY A 297 10.42 -4.54 25.00
C GLY A 297 11.41 -3.51 25.53
N PRO A 298 12.73 -3.80 25.62
CA PRO A 298 13.74 -2.83 26.03
C PRO A 298 14.30 -2.00 24.86
N LEU A 299 13.92 -2.27 23.63
CA LEU A 299 14.42 -1.59 22.45
C LEU A 299 13.40 -0.53 21.95
N LEU A 300 13.90 0.34 21.10
CA LEU A 300 13.13 1.35 20.36
C LEU A 300 13.10 0.93 18.89
N ALA A 301 11.95 1.02 18.27
CA ALA A 301 11.79 0.86 16.85
C ALA A 301 11.34 2.20 16.26
N THR A 302 11.95 2.63 15.16
CA THR A 302 11.61 3.85 14.43
C THR A 302 11.24 3.53 13.00
N ALA A 303 10.24 4.21 12.46
CA ALA A 303 10.03 4.35 11.04
C ALA A 303 10.82 5.58 10.56
N ASN A 304 11.51 5.46 9.45
CA ASN A 304 12.49 6.45 9.02
C ASN A 304 12.05 7.05 7.69
N GLU A 305 11.11 7.93 7.76
CA GLU A 305 10.51 8.61 6.61
C GLU A 305 11.45 9.64 6.02
N GLY A 306 11.85 10.62 6.85
CA GLY A 306 12.62 11.79 6.47
C GLY A 306 11.76 12.90 5.89
N ASP A 307 12.08 14.12 6.29
CA ASP A 307 11.33 15.29 5.83
C ASP A 307 12.21 16.53 5.59
N TYR A 308 13.45 16.49 6.05
CA TYR A 308 14.30 17.66 6.03
C TYR A 308 15.42 17.61 4.99
N GLU A 309 15.43 18.61 4.11
CA GLU A 309 16.55 18.91 3.22
C GLU A 309 17.39 20.04 3.83
N ASP A 310 18.70 19.79 4.03
CA ASP A 310 19.59 20.78 4.61
C ASP A 310 20.09 21.80 3.57
N ALA A 311 20.79 22.83 4.06
CA ALA A 311 21.31 23.91 3.20
C ALA A 311 22.31 23.44 2.13
N GLU A 312 22.86 22.26 2.27
CA GLU A 312 23.75 21.59 1.31
C GLU A 312 22.98 20.74 0.30
N GLY A 313 21.66 20.64 0.41
CA GLY A 313 20.79 19.83 -0.42
C GLY A 313 20.84 18.34 -0.07
N ALA A 314 21.22 17.99 1.17
CA ALA A 314 21.17 16.62 1.62
C ALA A 314 19.82 16.34 2.29
N GLU A 315 19.03 15.52 1.63
CA GLU A 315 17.73 15.05 2.07
C GLU A 315 17.84 13.84 2.98
N GLY A 316 16.99 13.77 4.01
CA GLY A 316 16.86 12.63 4.91
C GLY A 316 16.00 11.50 4.34
N GLY A 317 15.59 10.58 5.22
CA GLY A 317 14.72 9.47 4.87
C GLY A 317 15.46 8.21 4.42
N SER A 318 15.64 7.27 5.35
CA SER A 318 16.33 6.01 5.01
C SER A 318 15.38 4.92 4.51
N ARG A 319 14.13 5.24 4.19
CA ARG A 319 13.13 4.34 3.56
C ARG A 319 12.96 3.00 4.27
N SER A 320 13.21 2.95 5.59
CA SER A 320 13.35 1.72 6.35
C SER A 320 12.87 1.87 7.78
N PHE A 321 13.01 0.83 8.58
CA PHE A 321 12.84 0.92 10.03
C PHE A 321 14.11 0.45 10.74
N THR A 322 14.37 1.02 11.93
CA THR A 322 15.55 0.70 12.71
C THR A 322 15.18 0.31 14.14
N LEU A 323 15.88 -0.66 14.73
CA LEU A 323 15.80 -0.96 16.16
C LEU A 323 17.06 -0.51 16.88
N PHE A 324 16.88 0.33 17.92
CA PHE A 324 17.95 0.85 18.77
C PHE A 324 17.87 0.30 20.19
N ASP A 325 19.01 0.23 20.88
CA ASP A 325 19.03 0.13 22.34
C ASP A 325 18.94 1.50 23.02
N TYR A 326 18.88 1.51 24.34
CA TYR A 326 18.85 2.73 25.17
C TYR A 326 20.04 3.68 24.98
N ASN A 327 21.13 3.24 24.36
CA ASN A 327 22.33 4.03 24.13
C ASN A 327 22.46 4.51 22.68
N GLY A 328 21.47 4.18 21.84
CA GLY A 328 21.48 4.50 20.41
C GLY A 328 22.28 3.52 19.54
N HIS A 329 22.66 2.34 20.09
CA HIS A 329 23.28 1.33 19.23
C HIS A 329 22.22 0.66 18.38
N VAL A 330 22.43 0.60 17.07
CA VAL A 330 21.58 -0.10 16.12
C VAL A 330 21.67 -1.61 16.34
N TRP A 331 20.54 -2.24 16.64
CA TRP A 331 20.41 -3.69 16.77
C TRP A 331 19.91 -4.33 15.50
N HIS A 332 19.11 -3.62 14.73
CA HIS A 332 18.63 -4.05 13.43
C HIS A 332 18.37 -2.83 12.56
N GLU A 333 18.72 -2.96 11.29
CA GLU A 333 18.39 -2.03 10.21
C GLU A 333 17.73 -2.82 9.09
N ALA A 334 16.52 -2.43 8.68
CA ALA A 334 15.81 -3.13 7.63
C ALA A 334 16.41 -2.88 6.24
N GLY A 335 16.95 -1.69 6.02
CA GLY A 335 17.53 -1.28 4.74
C GLY A 335 16.52 -1.52 3.60
N ALA A 336 17.01 -1.84 2.41
CA ALA A 336 16.17 -2.10 1.24
C ALA A 336 15.21 -3.30 1.37
N SER A 337 15.33 -4.13 2.42
CA SER A 337 14.50 -5.33 2.56
C SER A 337 13.01 -5.01 2.74
N LEU A 338 12.69 -3.84 3.30
CA LEU A 338 11.32 -3.36 3.44
C LEU A 338 10.74 -3.04 2.06
N GLU A 339 11.40 -2.18 1.28
CA GLU A 339 10.96 -1.86 -0.09
C GLU A 339 10.86 -3.10 -0.98
N HIS A 340 11.82 -4.04 -0.86
CA HIS A 340 11.77 -5.30 -1.61
C HIS A 340 10.52 -6.13 -1.30
N ALA A 341 9.98 -6.04 -0.09
CA ALA A 341 8.73 -6.71 0.25
C ALA A 341 7.53 -6.06 -0.45
N PHE A 342 7.52 -4.74 -0.56
CA PHE A 342 6.51 -3.97 -1.29
C PHE A 342 6.61 -4.22 -2.80
N ILE A 343 7.81 -4.19 -3.38
CA ILE A 343 8.03 -4.55 -4.80
C ILE A 343 7.49 -5.96 -5.10
N ARG A 344 7.78 -6.95 -4.24
CA ARG A 344 7.28 -8.32 -4.44
C ARG A 344 5.75 -8.42 -4.37
N ALA A 345 5.11 -7.56 -3.65
CA ALA A 345 3.66 -7.52 -3.50
C ALA A 345 2.94 -6.62 -4.52
N GLY A 346 3.69 -5.89 -5.37
CA GLY A 346 3.16 -4.92 -6.32
C GLY A 346 2.70 -3.60 -5.67
N HIS A 347 3.27 -3.24 -4.52
CA HIS A 347 2.92 -2.05 -3.74
C HIS A 347 4.01 -0.96 -3.76
N TYR A 348 4.94 -1.00 -4.71
CA TYR A 348 5.99 0.00 -4.77
C TYR A 348 5.57 1.19 -5.63
N PRO A 349 5.56 2.41 -5.09
CA PRO A 349 5.21 3.63 -5.81
C PRO A 349 6.43 4.14 -6.60
N GLU A 350 6.48 3.89 -7.90
CA GLU A 350 7.63 4.24 -8.74
C GLU A 350 7.82 5.75 -8.84
N ASN A 351 6.72 6.51 -8.88
CA ASN A 351 6.71 7.97 -8.89
C ASN A 351 7.30 8.63 -7.62
N ARG A 352 7.76 7.84 -6.65
CA ARG A 352 8.46 8.31 -5.43
C ARG A 352 9.91 7.83 -5.36
N SER A 353 10.42 7.19 -6.41
CA SER A 353 11.76 6.59 -6.42
C SER A 353 12.89 7.62 -6.24
N GLU A 354 12.78 8.82 -6.81
CA GLU A 354 13.77 9.90 -6.63
C GLU A 354 13.74 10.49 -5.21
N ASN A 355 12.60 10.43 -4.54
CA ASN A 355 12.37 11.01 -3.23
C ASN A 355 12.59 9.99 -2.10
N LYS A 356 11.52 9.56 -1.45
CA LYS A 356 11.54 8.76 -0.22
C LYS A 356 11.02 7.32 -0.41
N GLY A 357 10.76 6.88 -1.67
CA GLY A 357 10.29 5.54 -2.01
C GLY A 357 8.94 5.23 -1.37
N ILE A 358 8.89 4.18 -0.54
CA ILE A 358 7.63 3.73 0.11
C ILE A 358 7.23 4.58 1.32
N GLU A 359 8.06 5.49 1.79
CA GLU A 359 7.82 6.38 2.94
C GLU A 359 7.30 5.63 4.18
N PRO A 360 8.18 5.01 4.97
CA PRO A 360 7.81 4.39 6.23
C PRO A 360 7.59 5.46 7.30
N GLU A 361 6.37 5.69 7.69
CA GLU A 361 5.94 6.74 8.60
C GLU A 361 5.46 6.17 9.93
N GLY A 362 4.32 5.48 9.93
CA GLY A 362 3.72 4.93 11.14
C GLY A 362 4.43 3.69 11.69
N ILE A 363 4.68 3.61 13.02
CA ILE A 363 5.20 2.40 13.67
C ILE A 363 4.48 2.10 14.97
N ALA A 364 4.08 0.84 15.16
CA ALA A 364 3.48 0.38 16.41
C ALA A 364 3.98 -1.01 16.80
N ALA A 365 4.03 -1.29 18.09
CA ALA A 365 4.39 -2.61 18.60
C ALA A 365 3.38 -3.12 19.61
N ALA A 366 3.00 -4.39 19.50
CA ALA A 366 2.06 -4.99 20.42
C ALA A 366 2.26 -6.50 20.57
N ARG A 367 1.72 -7.03 21.67
CA ARG A 367 1.71 -8.47 21.90
C ARG A 367 0.32 -9.06 21.67
N PHE A 368 0.20 -9.82 20.58
CA PHE A 368 -1.00 -10.59 20.28
C PHE A 368 -0.85 -12.02 20.78
N ARG A 369 -1.66 -12.41 21.76
CA ARG A 369 -1.52 -13.69 22.46
C ARG A 369 -0.10 -13.84 23.02
N LYS A 370 0.75 -14.67 22.40
CA LYS A 370 2.15 -14.91 22.82
C LYS A 370 3.19 -14.32 21.86
N HIS A 371 2.76 -13.74 20.74
CA HIS A 371 3.63 -13.21 19.71
C HIS A 371 3.84 -11.71 19.89
N SER A 372 5.08 -11.28 19.89
CA SER A 372 5.46 -9.86 19.86
C SER A 372 5.57 -9.45 18.41
N LEU A 373 4.75 -8.50 17.99
CA LEU A 373 4.64 -8.03 16.62
C LEU A 373 5.00 -6.55 16.56
N LEU A 374 5.68 -6.18 15.49
CA LEU A 374 5.96 -4.81 15.07
C LEU A 374 5.20 -4.56 13.77
N PHE A 375 4.55 -3.41 13.68
CA PHE A 375 3.80 -2.93 12.54
C PHE A 375 4.51 -1.71 12.00
N VAL A 376 4.83 -1.70 10.72
CA VAL A 376 5.48 -0.59 10.02
C VAL A 376 4.56 -0.18 8.88
N GLY A 377 4.00 1.00 8.96
CA GLY A 377 3.18 1.61 7.92
C GLY A 377 4.07 2.19 6.83
N SER A 378 3.61 2.10 5.62
CA SER A 378 4.21 2.76 4.47
C SER A 378 3.13 3.63 3.86
N GLU A 379 3.29 4.92 3.97
CA GLU A 379 2.34 5.93 3.50
C GLU A 379 2.10 5.77 1.99
N ARG A 380 3.15 5.86 1.19
CA ARG A 380 3.03 5.81 -0.28
C ARG A 380 2.89 4.40 -0.85
N GLY A 381 3.31 3.36 -0.10
CA GLY A 381 3.07 1.97 -0.48
C GLY A 381 1.70 1.43 -0.07
N ASN A 382 0.90 2.22 0.66
CA ASN A 382 -0.49 1.92 1.04
C ASN A 382 -0.65 0.55 1.72
N ALA A 383 0.28 0.20 2.60
CA ALA A 383 0.24 -1.07 3.31
C ALA A 383 0.99 -1.03 4.65
N VAL A 384 0.70 -1.98 5.52
CA VAL A 384 1.41 -2.18 6.79
C VAL A 384 2.18 -3.49 6.76
N ALA A 385 3.50 -3.42 6.92
CA ALA A 385 4.36 -4.58 7.08
C ALA A 385 4.33 -5.06 8.54
N VAL A 386 4.04 -6.33 8.75
CA VAL A 386 3.99 -6.97 10.07
C VAL A 386 5.22 -7.83 10.26
N TYR A 387 5.98 -7.59 11.34
CA TYR A 387 7.17 -8.36 11.69
C TYR A 387 6.99 -9.13 13.00
N ASP A 388 7.41 -10.38 13.05
CA ASP A 388 7.63 -11.10 14.31
C ASP A 388 8.97 -10.63 14.91
N VAL A 389 8.89 -9.99 16.07
CA VAL A 389 10.03 -9.43 16.81
C VAL A 389 10.32 -10.21 18.10
N ALA A 390 10.00 -11.50 18.14
CA ALA A 390 10.40 -12.37 19.25
C ALA A 390 11.93 -12.41 19.40
N ARG A 391 12.67 -12.17 18.34
CA ARG A 391 14.10 -11.91 18.29
C ARG A 391 14.33 -10.53 17.66
N PRO A 392 14.39 -9.47 18.46
CA PRO A 392 14.42 -8.11 17.92
C PRO A 392 15.71 -7.75 17.15
N TRP A 393 16.79 -8.52 17.32
CA TRP A 393 18.00 -8.39 16.48
C TRP A 393 17.89 -9.07 15.10
N ALA A 394 16.80 -9.79 14.86
CA ALA A 394 16.51 -10.46 13.60
C ALA A 394 14.98 -10.53 13.42
N PRO A 395 14.32 -9.39 13.20
CA PRO A 395 12.91 -9.34 12.86
C PRO A 395 12.62 -10.19 11.61
N VAL A 396 11.50 -10.88 11.61
CA VAL A 396 11.09 -11.70 10.46
C VAL A 396 9.78 -11.13 9.93
N MET A 397 9.78 -10.71 8.67
CA MET A 397 8.55 -10.29 8.02
C MET A 397 7.56 -11.44 8.03
N HIS A 398 6.37 -11.18 8.52
CA HIS A 398 5.32 -12.16 8.73
C HIS A 398 4.18 -12.02 7.74
N GLN A 399 3.79 -10.78 7.44
CA GLN A 399 2.66 -10.45 6.57
C GLN A 399 2.74 -9.01 6.07
N LEU A 400 2.16 -8.73 4.89
CA LEU A 400 1.80 -7.41 4.43
C LEU A 400 0.27 -7.26 4.53
N LEU A 401 -0.22 -6.11 4.97
CA LEU A 401 -1.65 -5.79 5.11
C LEU A 401 -1.97 -4.62 4.18
N PRO A 402 -2.84 -4.80 3.16
CA PRO A 402 -3.24 -3.71 2.29
C PRO A 402 -4.20 -2.77 3.04
N THR A 403 -4.06 -1.47 2.86
CA THR A 403 -4.85 -0.42 3.54
C THR A 403 -5.69 0.39 2.56
N GLY A 404 -6.21 1.54 2.97
CA GLY A 404 -6.56 2.66 2.09
C GLY A 404 -5.30 3.43 1.69
N LEU A 405 -5.45 4.55 1.00
CA LEU A 405 -4.35 5.43 0.59
C LEU A 405 -3.86 6.27 1.78
N GLY A 406 -2.55 6.46 1.91
CA GLY A 406 -1.94 7.20 3.00
C GLY A 406 -2.20 6.57 4.38
N PRO A 407 -1.71 5.35 4.71
CA PRO A 407 -1.87 4.79 6.05
C PRO A 407 -0.90 5.42 7.04
N GLU A 408 -1.42 6.14 8.01
CA GLU A 408 -0.68 6.85 9.06
C GLU A 408 -0.86 6.18 10.44
N GLY A 409 -2.04 6.30 11.03
CA GLY A 409 -2.32 5.81 12.38
C GLY A 409 -2.46 4.29 12.48
N ILE A 410 -1.59 3.63 13.26
CA ILE A 410 -1.60 2.17 13.49
C ILE A 410 -1.98 1.88 14.93
N LEU A 411 -3.18 1.35 15.17
CA LEU A 411 -3.73 1.08 16.48
C LEU A 411 -3.91 -0.41 16.78
N PRO A 412 -2.97 -1.08 17.46
CA PRO A 412 -3.19 -2.42 17.97
C PRO A 412 -4.19 -2.45 19.14
N ILE A 413 -5.16 -3.39 19.11
CA ILE A 413 -6.12 -3.64 20.18
C ILE A 413 -6.04 -5.13 20.60
N PRO A 414 -4.96 -5.55 21.29
CA PRO A 414 -4.71 -6.96 21.59
C PRO A 414 -5.81 -7.61 22.45
N SER A 415 -6.47 -6.82 23.30
CA SER A 415 -7.58 -7.29 24.15
C SER A 415 -8.76 -7.85 23.34
N ARG A 416 -8.89 -7.42 22.09
CA ARG A 416 -9.91 -7.89 21.13
C ARG A 416 -9.33 -8.69 19.97
N ASN A 417 -8.02 -8.90 19.92
CA ASN A 417 -7.30 -9.40 18.76
C ASN A 417 -7.58 -8.58 17.50
N LEU A 418 -7.64 -7.25 17.60
CA LEU A 418 -7.87 -6.35 16.49
C LEU A 418 -6.63 -5.48 16.25
N LEU A 419 -6.43 -5.12 15.00
CA LEU A 419 -5.58 -4.02 14.54
C LEU A 419 -6.47 -3.08 13.74
N VAL A 420 -6.33 -1.77 13.94
CA VAL A 420 -6.99 -0.74 13.13
C VAL A 420 -5.92 0.11 12.49
N VAL A 421 -6.08 0.43 11.22
CA VAL A 421 -5.19 1.33 10.48
C VAL A 421 -6.04 2.44 9.88
N SER A 422 -5.66 3.67 10.15
CA SER A 422 -6.23 4.86 9.54
C SER A 422 -5.52 5.13 8.23
N SER A 423 -6.25 5.56 7.21
CA SER A 423 -5.71 5.99 5.91
C SER A 423 -6.34 7.33 5.57
N GLU A 424 -5.54 8.34 5.41
CA GLU A 424 -5.95 9.74 5.44
C GLU A 424 -6.40 10.30 4.10
N GLU A 425 -5.88 9.79 2.99
CA GLU A 425 -6.15 10.33 1.67
C GLU A 425 -7.65 10.28 1.32
N ASP A 426 -8.19 11.42 0.88
CA ASP A 426 -9.62 11.58 0.59
C ASP A 426 -9.86 12.50 -0.60
N SER A 427 -10.32 11.93 -1.71
CA SER A 427 -10.80 12.65 -2.89
C SER A 427 -12.08 12.00 -3.42
N ALA A 428 -13.20 12.67 -3.20
CA ALA A 428 -14.48 12.22 -3.73
C ALA A 428 -14.54 12.34 -5.26
N GLU A 429 -13.78 13.27 -5.86
CA GLU A 429 -13.70 13.48 -7.30
C GLU A 429 -13.00 12.31 -7.98
N ASP A 430 -11.87 11.85 -7.40
CA ASP A 430 -11.09 10.73 -7.91
C ASP A 430 -11.62 9.37 -7.44
N GLY A 431 -12.63 9.37 -6.55
CA GLY A 431 -13.38 8.19 -6.13
C GLY A 431 -12.77 7.41 -4.96
N TYR A 432 -11.63 7.82 -4.39
CA TYR A 432 -11.10 7.23 -3.16
C TYR A 432 -11.47 8.08 -1.94
N ARG A 433 -11.57 7.43 -0.79
CA ARG A 433 -11.99 8.09 0.45
C ARG A 433 -11.16 7.60 1.62
N SER A 434 -10.90 8.50 2.56
CA SER A 434 -10.26 8.16 3.82
C SER A 434 -11.01 7.07 4.58
N THR A 435 -10.27 6.14 5.19
CA THR A 435 -10.83 4.91 5.77
C THR A 435 -10.18 4.48 7.08
N LEU A 436 -10.94 3.73 7.87
CA LEU A 436 -10.43 2.90 8.96
C LEU A 436 -10.49 1.43 8.55
N SER A 437 -9.35 0.83 8.30
CA SER A 437 -9.23 -0.61 7.99
C SER A 437 -9.13 -1.41 9.28
N ILE A 438 -10.02 -2.41 9.46
CA ILE A 438 -10.11 -3.23 10.68
C ILE A 438 -9.69 -4.66 10.37
N TYR A 439 -8.66 -5.14 11.08
CA TYR A 439 -8.12 -6.49 10.92
C TYR A 439 -8.33 -7.32 12.18
N GLN A 440 -8.69 -8.59 11.99
CA GLN A 440 -8.85 -9.59 13.06
C GLN A 440 -7.66 -10.55 13.08
N TYR A 441 -6.95 -10.65 14.21
CA TYR A 441 -5.86 -11.62 14.39
C TYR A 441 -6.39 -13.01 14.69
N GLY A 442 -5.91 -14.01 13.97
CA GLY A 442 -6.23 -15.42 14.22
C GLY A 442 -6.39 -16.30 12.98
N ALA A 443 -6.28 -15.75 11.77
CA ALA A 443 -6.25 -16.52 10.54
C ALA A 443 -5.06 -17.48 10.50
N LYS A 444 -5.21 -18.66 9.88
CA LYS A 444 -4.17 -19.70 9.87
C LYS A 444 -3.25 -19.60 8.66
N THR A 445 -3.69 -18.89 7.64
CA THR A 445 -2.94 -18.55 6.42
C THR A 445 -3.05 -17.07 6.20
N ALA A 446 -2.03 -16.44 5.61
CA ALA A 446 -2.10 -15.07 5.21
C ALA A 446 -3.13 -14.92 4.08
N PRO A 447 -4.15 -14.07 4.23
CA PRO A 447 -5.13 -13.86 3.16
C PRO A 447 -4.60 -12.94 2.05
N TYR A 448 -3.54 -12.20 2.32
CA TYR A 448 -2.89 -11.26 1.41
C TYR A 448 -1.35 -11.34 1.55
N PRO A 449 -0.58 -11.14 0.46
CA PRO A 449 -1.02 -10.95 -0.94
C PRO A 449 -1.56 -12.25 -1.58
N GLU A 450 -2.47 -12.11 -2.56
CA GLU A 450 -3.00 -13.25 -3.34
C GLU A 450 -2.07 -13.64 -4.51
N ILE A 451 -1.26 -12.69 -4.97
CA ILE A 451 -0.21 -12.84 -5.98
C ILE A 451 1.02 -12.04 -5.55
N ARG A 452 2.21 -12.54 -5.83
CA ARG A 452 3.48 -11.83 -5.58
C ARG A 452 4.60 -12.37 -6.45
N SER A 453 5.69 -11.63 -6.60
CA SER A 453 6.89 -12.18 -7.23
C SER A 453 7.66 -13.12 -6.28
N THR A 454 8.57 -13.92 -6.85
CA THR A 454 9.33 -14.94 -6.10
C THR A 454 10.33 -14.31 -5.13
N ASP A 455 10.74 -15.07 -4.10
CA ASP A 455 11.77 -14.63 -3.17
C ASP A 455 13.19 -14.72 -3.77
N ARG A 456 13.37 -15.52 -4.85
CA ARG A 456 14.67 -15.77 -5.46
C ARG A 456 15.12 -14.61 -6.35
N ASP A 457 14.20 -14.13 -7.17
CA ASP A 457 14.45 -13.06 -8.13
C ASP A 457 13.49 -11.91 -7.81
N LEU A 458 13.99 -10.70 -7.62
CA LEU A 458 13.17 -9.53 -7.37
C LEU A 458 12.58 -9.05 -8.71
N ILE A 459 11.45 -9.62 -9.09
CA ILE A 459 10.71 -9.21 -10.28
C ILE A 459 9.77 -8.10 -9.87
N SER A 460 10.01 -6.91 -10.38
CA SER A 460 9.14 -5.74 -10.20
C SER A 460 7.89 -5.88 -11.06
N TRP A 461 6.73 -5.58 -10.50
CA TRP A 461 5.45 -5.71 -11.18
C TRP A 461 4.38 -4.82 -10.54
N GLY A 462 3.35 -4.52 -11.28
CA GLY A 462 2.13 -3.81 -10.91
C GLY A 462 1.26 -3.63 -12.14
N ALA A 463 0.16 -2.89 -12.04
CA ALA A 463 -0.70 -2.46 -13.14
C ALA A 463 -1.09 -3.60 -14.10
N LEU A 464 -1.55 -4.75 -13.56
CA LEU A 464 -1.89 -5.93 -14.38
C LEU A 464 -3.22 -5.73 -15.09
N SER A 465 -3.17 -5.58 -16.42
CA SER A 465 -4.32 -5.31 -17.26
C SER A 465 -4.91 -6.56 -17.94
N GLY A 466 -4.10 -7.44 -18.51
CA GLY A 466 -4.57 -8.62 -19.23
C GLY A 466 -4.11 -9.95 -18.63
N LEU A 467 -4.92 -11.02 -18.78
CA LEU A 467 -4.61 -12.35 -18.24
C LEU A 467 -4.95 -13.48 -19.21
N VAL A 468 -4.04 -14.44 -19.42
CA VAL A 468 -4.30 -15.62 -20.24
C VAL A 468 -3.73 -16.89 -19.63
N ALA A 469 -4.41 -18.02 -19.83
CA ALA A 469 -3.90 -19.33 -19.43
C ALA A 469 -2.95 -19.92 -20.49
N ASP A 470 -1.88 -20.58 -20.01
CA ASP A 470 -0.95 -21.29 -20.90
C ASP A 470 -1.67 -22.37 -21.71
N SER A 471 -1.42 -22.40 -23.01
CA SER A 471 -2.05 -23.32 -23.98
C SER A 471 -1.64 -24.78 -23.75
N SER A 472 -0.56 -25.04 -22.97
CA SER A 472 0.02 -26.38 -22.75
C SER A 472 0.00 -26.82 -21.28
N GLN A 473 0.16 -25.92 -20.31
CA GLN A 473 0.27 -26.18 -18.89
C GLN A 473 -0.97 -25.71 -18.11
N SER A 474 -1.43 -26.50 -17.13
CA SER A 474 -2.65 -26.19 -16.38
C SER A 474 -2.46 -25.19 -15.26
N ASP A 475 -1.25 -25.12 -14.68
CA ASP A 475 -0.96 -24.26 -13.52
C ASP A 475 -0.10 -23.04 -13.89
N ARG A 476 -0.20 -22.63 -15.18
CA ARG A 476 0.55 -21.49 -15.72
C ARG A 476 -0.41 -20.48 -16.34
N LEU A 477 -0.24 -19.21 -15.93
CA LEU A 477 -0.88 -18.09 -16.59
C LEU A 477 0.18 -17.11 -17.09
N TYR A 478 -0.23 -16.19 -17.96
CA TYR A 478 0.53 -15.03 -18.36
C TYR A 478 -0.31 -13.78 -18.16
N ALA A 479 0.35 -12.69 -17.76
CA ALA A 479 -0.27 -11.38 -17.62
C ALA A 479 0.58 -10.30 -18.27
N VAL A 480 -0.05 -9.21 -18.66
CA VAL A 480 0.61 -7.99 -19.12
C VAL A 480 0.25 -6.83 -18.21
N PRO A 481 1.18 -5.90 -17.92
CA PRO A 481 0.85 -4.61 -17.34
C PRO A 481 0.37 -3.67 -18.46
N ASP A 482 -0.35 -2.62 -18.08
CA ASP A 482 -0.68 -1.49 -18.94
C ASP A 482 0.55 -0.62 -19.26
N SER A 483 0.35 0.64 -19.67
CA SER A 483 1.43 1.59 -20.00
C SER A 483 1.99 2.35 -18.81
N TYR A 484 1.56 2.07 -17.58
CA TYR A 484 2.11 2.73 -16.40
C TYR A 484 3.63 2.53 -16.31
N TYR A 485 4.10 1.31 -16.59
CA TYR A 485 5.54 1.02 -16.62
C TYR A 485 6.09 0.89 -18.02
N LYS A 486 7.22 1.55 -18.29
CA LYS A 486 8.01 1.39 -19.53
C LYS A 486 8.64 0.00 -19.65
N ALA A 487 9.02 -0.34 -20.90
CA ALA A 487 9.49 -1.66 -21.28
C ALA A 487 8.39 -2.71 -21.13
N SER A 488 7.47 -2.71 -22.10
CA SER A 488 6.36 -3.69 -22.14
C SER A 488 6.85 -5.11 -21.96
N ARG A 489 6.18 -5.87 -21.10
CA ARG A 489 6.60 -7.21 -20.68
C ARG A 489 5.42 -8.15 -20.48
N ILE A 490 5.70 -9.43 -20.50
CA ILE A 490 4.75 -10.49 -20.17
C ILE A 490 5.25 -11.16 -18.89
N PHE A 491 4.42 -11.21 -17.86
CA PHE A 491 4.69 -11.96 -16.65
C PHE A 491 4.21 -13.39 -16.75
N SER A 492 5.01 -14.34 -16.27
CA SER A 492 4.63 -15.73 -16.12
C SER A 492 4.26 -16.02 -14.66
N ILE A 493 3.09 -16.60 -14.44
CA ILE A 493 2.49 -16.79 -13.12
C ILE A 493 2.28 -18.29 -12.85
N ASP A 494 2.90 -18.81 -11.79
CA ASP A 494 2.66 -20.16 -11.26
C ASP A 494 1.47 -20.13 -10.29
N THR A 495 0.36 -20.73 -10.69
CA THR A 495 -0.88 -20.84 -9.88
C THR A 495 -0.96 -22.10 -9.05
N SER A 496 0.04 -22.98 -9.06
CA SER A 496 0.13 -24.13 -8.16
C SER A 496 0.38 -23.74 -6.70
N GLN A 497 0.86 -22.53 -6.49
CA GLN A 497 1.19 -21.94 -5.19
C GLN A 497 0.03 -21.07 -4.65
N THR A 498 0.07 -20.78 -3.36
CA THR A 498 -0.78 -19.77 -2.69
C THR A 498 0.10 -18.99 -1.71
N PRO A 499 0.34 -17.71 -1.95
CA PRO A 499 -0.09 -16.89 -3.08
C PRO A 499 0.42 -17.41 -4.44
N ALA A 500 -0.21 -16.99 -5.55
CA ALA A 500 0.30 -17.23 -6.87
C ALA A 500 1.65 -16.52 -7.05
N LEU A 501 2.59 -17.11 -7.82
CA LEU A 501 3.95 -16.59 -7.94
C LEU A 501 4.25 -16.11 -9.36
N ILE A 502 4.59 -14.83 -9.48
CA ILE A 502 5.26 -14.30 -10.67
C ILE A 502 6.70 -14.79 -10.62
N ASP A 503 7.05 -15.75 -11.48
CA ASP A 503 8.34 -16.44 -11.45
C ASP A 503 9.26 -16.11 -12.62
N ARG A 504 8.75 -15.37 -13.63
CA ARG A 504 9.51 -14.92 -14.78
C ARG A 504 8.84 -13.73 -15.44
N GLN A 505 9.66 -12.87 -16.06
CA GLN A 505 9.21 -11.83 -16.99
C GLN A 505 9.84 -12.05 -18.37
N ILE A 506 9.12 -11.65 -19.42
CA ILE A 506 9.52 -11.70 -20.81
C ILE A 506 9.36 -10.30 -21.37
N GLU A 507 10.46 -9.60 -21.59
CA GLU A 507 10.45 -8.27 -22.17
C GLU A 507 10.09 -8.34 -23.67
N LEU A 508 9.20 -7.46 -24.13
CA LEU A 508 8.86 -7.35 -25.53
C LEU A 508 9.93 -6.54 -26.28
N ARG A 509 10.37 -7.08 -27.42
CA ARG A 509 11.41 -6.46 -28.25
C ARG A 509 11.02 -6.50 -29.71
N LYS A 510 11.28 -5.41 -30.42
CA LYS A 510 11.15 -5.32 -31.88
C LYS A 510 12.49 -5.11 -32.48
N ALA A 511 12.94 -6.06 -33.31
CA ALA A 511 14.29 -6.05 -33.88
C ALA A 511 15.41 -5.90 -32.82
N GLY A 512 15.23 -6.52 -31.66
CA GLY A 512 16.18 -6.48 -30.53
C GLY A 512 16.08 -5.24 -29.62
N THR A 513 15.26 -4.26 -29.96
CA THR A 513 15.04 -3.06 -29.13
C THR A 513 13.79 -3.21 -28.27
N SER A 514 13.86 -2.82 -27.01
CA SER A 514 12.70 -2.72 -26.10
C SER A 514 11.62 -1.81 -26.68
N VAL A 515 10.37 -2.12 -26.39
CA VAL A 515 9.19 -1.38 -26.89
C VAL A 515 8.26 -1.02 -25.75
N ASP A 516 7.55 0.10 -25.94
CA ASP A 516 6.56 0.62 -24.99
C ASP A 516 5.19 0.65 -25.67
N TYR A 517 4.36 -0.34 -25.34
CA TYR A 517 2.96 -0.43 -25.75
C TYR A 517 2.06 -0.20 -24.53
N ASP A 518 0.87 0.23 -24.79
CA ASP A 518 -0.22 0.31 -23.84
C ASP A 518 -1.00 -1.00 -23.86
N LEU A 519 -0.52 -1.99 -23.13
CA LEU A 519 -1.03 -3.35 -23.23
C LEU A 519 -2.27 -3.55 -22.35
N GLU A 520 -3.41 -3.84 -22.98
CA GLU A 520 -4.69 -4.06 -22.29
C GLU A 520 -5.17 -5.52 -22.40
N GLY A 521 -4.58 -6.30 -23.25
CA GLY A 521 -5.02 -7.68 -23.41
C GLY A 521 -3.92 -8.62 -23.92
N ILE A 522 -4.04 -9.89 -23.55
CA ILE A 522 -3.12 -10.96 -23.93
C ILE A 522 -3.86 -12.24 -24.28
N ALA A 523 -3.50 -12.87 -25.38
CA ALA A 523 -3.93 -14.22 -25.73
C ALA A 523 -2.73 -15.07 -26.15
N GLN A 524 -2.80 -16.38 -25.91
CA GLN A 524 -1.77 -17.32 -26.37
C GLN A 524 -2.32 -18.25 -27.45
N ALA A 525 -1.67 -18.29 -28.59
CA ALA A 525 -1.95 -19.25 -29.66
C ALA A 525 -1.46 -20.66 -29.29
N SER A 526 -1.97 -21.68 -29.99
CA SER A 526 -1.60 -23.10 -29.76
C SER A 526 -0.12 -23.42 -29.99
N ASN A 527 0.57 -22.62 -30.81
CA ASN A 527 2.01 -22.74 -31.06
C ASN A 527 2.87 -22.06 -29.95
N GLY A 528 2.25 -21.41 -28.99
CA GLY A 528 2.91 -20.71 -27.87
C GLY A 528 3.20 -19.23 -28.13
N ASP A 529 2.92 -18.71 -29.33
CA ASP A 529 3.02 -17.28 -29.61
C ASP A 529 1.93 -16.48 -28.91
N PHE A 530 2.21 -15.19 -28.67
CA PHE A 530 1.28 -14.26 -28.04
C PHE A 530 0.64 -13.32 -29.04
N TRP A 531 -0.63 -13.04 -28.83
CA TRP A 531 -1.36 -11.93 -29.42
C TRP A 531 -1.70 -10.95 -28.30
N LEU A 532 -1.36 -9.69 -28.54
CA LEU A 532 -1.51 -8.63 -27.56
C LEU A 532 -2.38 -7.52 -28.15
N ALA A 533 -3.21 -6.92 -27.32
CA ALA A 533 -3.93 -5.71 -27.65
C ALA A 533 -3.22 -4.52 -27.00
N SER A 534 -2.93 -3.50 -27.78
CA SER A 534 -2.40 -2.22 -27.30
C SER A 534 -3.44 -1.15 -27.53
N GLU A 535 -3.80 -0.44 -26.47
CA GLU A 535 -4.75 0.65 -26.53
C GLU A 535 -4.14 1.86 -27.28
N GLY A 536 -4.97 2.50 -28.07
CA GLY A 536 -4.65 3.76 -28.72
C GLY A 536 -5.45 4.91 -28.10
N ASN A 537 -4.87 6.08 -28.08
CA ASN A 537 -5.51 7.28 -27.51
C ASN A 537 -6.21 8.17 -28.55
N GLY A 538 -6.39 7.68 -29.78
CA GLY A 538 -7.02 8.43 -30.88
C GLY A 538 -6.24 9.64 -31.41
N LYS A 539 -5.01 9.86 -30.90
CA LYS A 539 -4.15 11.01 -31.26
C LYS A 539 -2.78 10.55 -31.76
N ALA A 540 -1.85 10.30 -30.85
CA ALA A 540 -0.46 9.96 -31.16
C ALA A 540 -0.21 8.45 -31.13
N ARG A 541 -0.98 7.69 -30.39
CA ARG A 541 -0.85 6.24 -30.20
C ARG A 541 -1.98 5.53 -30.97
N PRO A 542 -1.70 4.66 -31.94
CA PRO A 542 -2.73 3.87 -32.62
C PRO A 542 -3.13 2.64 -31.79
N ASN A 543 -4.35 2.13 -31.97
CA ASN A 543 -4.69 0.80 -31.53
C ASN A 543 -3.97 -0.24 -32.37
N LEU A 544 -3.31 -1.20 -31.72
CA LEU A 544 -2.54 -2.24 -32.39
C LEU A 544 -2.91 -3.63 -31.87
N LEU A 545 -3.05 -4.58 -32.79
CA LEU A 545 -2.87 -5.99 -32.49
C LEU A 545 -1.40 -6.35 -32.75
N ILE A 546 -0.75 -6.94 -31.75
CA ILE A 546 0.67 -7.26 -31.79
C ILE A 546 0.82 -8.77 -31.76
N HIS A 547 1.55 -9.33 -32.70
CA HIS A 547 1.95 -10.74 -32.73
C HIS A 547 3.39 -10.85 -32.25
N ALA A 548 3.63 -11.57 -31.17
CA ALA A 548 4.94 -11.81 -30.60
C ALA A 548 5.19 -13.30 -30.39
N ASN A 549 6.42 -13.75 -30.55
CA ASN A 549 6.75 -15.14 -30.28
C ASN A 549 6.89 -15.40 -28.76
N ALA A 550 7.00 -16.67 -28.36
CA ALA A 550 7.12 -17.08 -26.97
C ALA A 550 8.34 -16.51 -26.20
N ARG A 551 9.26 -15.81 -26.89
CA ARG A 551 10.43 -15.15 -26.31
C ARG A 551 10.27 -13.64 -26.20
N GLY A 552 9.10 -13.10 -26.61
CA GLY A 552 8.82 -11.66 -26.58
C GLY A 552 9.30 -10.89 -27.81
N GLU A 553 9.81 -11.56 -28.87
CA GLU A 553 10.15 -10.86 -30.10
C GLU A 553 8.86 -10.54 -30.87
N VAL A 554 8.63 -9.27 -31.15
CA VAL A 554 7.50 -8.78 -31.93
C VAL A 554 7.74 -9.15 -33.41
N LEU A 555 6.84 -9.93 -33.97
CA LEU A 555 6.87 -10.42 -35.32
C LEU A 555 6.12 -9.48 -36.26
N ASP A 556 4.91 -9.09 -35.88
CA ASP A 556 4.01 -8.25 -36.67
C ASP A 556 3.19 -7.29 -35.77
N GLU A 557 2.81 -6.16 -36.37
CA GLU A 557 1.88 -5.18 -35.80
C GLU A 557 0.77 -4.88 -36.80
N PHE A 558 -0.47 -4.91 -36.36
CA PHE A 558 -1.63 -4.69 -37.22
C PHE A 558 -2.49 -3.55 -36.64
N ALA A 559 -2.55 -2.47 -37.38
CA ALA A 559 -3.43 -1.33 -37.06
C ALA A 559 -4.83 -1.53 -37.64
N LEU A 560 -5.79 -0.79 -37.08
CA LEU A 560 -7.11 -0.67 -37.70
C LEU A 560 -7.07 0.07 -39.04
N PRO A 561 -7.99 -0.22 -39.98
CA PRO A 561 -8.19 0.61 -41.16
C PRO A 561 -8.45 2.07 -40.78
N ALA A 562 -7.92 3.01 -41.57
CA ALA A 562 -7.97 4.44 -41.24
C ALA A 562 -9.40 4.98 -41.02
N GLU A 563 -10.37 4.48 -41.80
CA GLU A 563 -11.78 4.83 -41.66
C GLU A 563 -12.42 4.35 -40.35
N VAL A 564 -11.93 3.22 -39.79
CA VAL A 564 -12.36 2.70 -38.48
C VAL A 564 -11.67 3.51 -37.37
N ALA A 565 -10.37 3.71 -37.44
CA ALA A 565 -9.60 4.47 -36.46
C ALA A 565 -10.11 5.92 -36.30
N ALA A 566 -10.60 6.54 -37.39
CA ALA A 566 -11.20 7.87 -37.36
C ALA A 566 -12.49 7.97 -36.51
N GLN A 567 -13.09 6.85 -36.13
CA GLN A 567 -14.27 6.79 -35.28
C GLN A 567 -13.93 6.70 -33.78
N GLN A 568 -12.67 6.52 -33.44
CA GLN A 568 -12.23 6.37 -32.04
C GLN A 568 -12.67 7.57 -31.19
N THR A 569 -13.12 7.27 -29.98
CA THR A 569 -13.26 8.20 -28.87
C THR A 569 -11.96 8.20 -28.04
N SER A 570 -12.00 8.39 -26.75
CA SER A 570 -10.80 8.29 -25.87
C SER A 570 -10.36 6.86 -25.62
N ASN A 571 -11.26 5.88 -25.68
CA ASN A 571 -11.04 4.50 -25.28
C ASN A 571 -10.83 3.59 -26.50
N GLY A 572 -9.92 2.66 -26.40
CA GLY A 572 -9.50 1.81 -27.52
C GLY A 572 -9.67 0.32 -27.28
N PHE A 573 -8.62 -0.44 -27.61
CA PHE A 573 -8.57 -1.89 -27.46
C PHE A 573 -8.38 -2.29 -26.01
N GLU A 574 -9.03 -3.40 -25.65
CA GLU A 574 -8.96 -4.09 -24.38
C GLU A 574 -8.63 -5.57 -24.60
N GLY A 575 -9.24 -6.46 -23.84
CA GLY A 575 -9.02 -7.89 -23.89
C GLY A 575 -9.01 -8.48 -25.31
N VAL A 576 -8.15 -9.45 -25.54
CA VAL A 576 -7.91 -10.10 -26.82
C VAL A 576 -7.99 -11.62 -26.72
N ALA A 577 -8.55 -12.27 -27.71
CA ALA A 577 -8.61 -13.73 -27.82
C ALA A 577 -8.19 -14.21 -29.21
N VAL A 578 -7.48 -15.34 -29.26
CA VAL A 578 -7.09 -15.98 -30.53
C VAL A 578 -7.77 -17.34 -30.65
N VAL A 579 -8.36 -17.63 -31.81
CA VAL A 579 -9.08 -18.88 -32.10
C VAL A 579 -8.65 -19.42 -33.46
N GLY A 580 -8.55 -20.75 -33.56
CA GLY A 580 -8.13 -21.43 -34.78
C GLY A 580 -6.62 -21.56 -34.93
N GLU A 581 -6.21 -22.17 -36.04
CA GLU A 581 -4.81 -22.43 -36.38
C GLU A 581 -4.54 -22.17 -37.84
N GLY A 582 -3.32 -21.73 -38.19
CA GLY A 582 -2.90 -21.48 -39.58
C GLY A 582 -3.85 -20.52 -40.30
N ALA A 583 -4.37 -20.89 -41.46
CA ALA A 583 -5.29 -20.04 -42.27
C ALA A 583 -6.65 -19.82 -41.60
N SER A 584 -7.04 -20.63 -40.62
CA SER A 584 -8.29 -20.45 -39.85
C SER A 584 -8.16 -19.54 -38.67
N THR A 585 -6.96 -19.04 -38.36
CA THR A 585 -6.74 -18.14 -37.21
C THR A 585 -7.61 -16.88 -37.33
N ARG A 586 -8.26 -16.55 -36.23
CA ARG A 586 -8.99 -15.29 -36.04
C ARG A 586 -8.60 -14.71 -34.70
N VAL A 587 -8.35 -13.40 -34.69
CA VAL A 587 -8.05 -12.63 -33.50
C VAL A 587 -9.26 -11.76 -33.19
N TYR A 588 -9.82 -11.91 -31.99
CA TYR A 588 -10.94 -11.14 -31.50
C TYR A 588 -10.40 -10.12 -30.50
N VAL A 589 -10.87 -8.88 -30.57
CA VAL A 589 -10.47 -7.83 -29.62
C VAL A 589 -11.71 -7.05 -29.15
N ALA A 590 -11.83 -6.85 -27.85
CA ALA A 590 -12.85 -6.01 -27.27
C ALA A 590 -12.47 -4.52 -27.43
N PHE A 591 -13.45 -3.67 -27.61
CA PHE A 591 -13.31 -2.22 -27.50
C PHE A 591 -13.92 -1.80 -26.16
N GLN A 592 -13.28 -0.90 -25.44
CA GLN A 592 -13.73 -0.56 -24.10
C GLN A 592 -15.12 0.11 -24.13
N ARG A 593 -15.28 1.12 -24.95
CA ARG A 593 -16.48 1.98 -25.01
C ARG A 593 -17.02 2.12 -26.43
N GLU A 594 -18.18 2.75 -26.55
CA GLU A 594 -18.74 3.10 -27.84
C GLU A 594 -17.87 4.12 -28.58
N TRP A 595 -17.66 3.87 -29.87
CA TRP A 595 -17.04 4.81 -30.80
C TRP A 595 -18.11 5.67 -31.48
N LYS A 596 -17.68 6.75 -32.17
CA LYS A 596 -18.58 7.80 -32.70
C LYS A 596 -19.79 7.29 -33.50
N ASN A 597 -19.63 6.21 -34.24
CA ASN A 597 -20.67 5.65 -35.10
C ASN A 597 -21.45 4.50 -34.44
N ASP A 598 -21.13 4.13 -33.23
CA ASP A 598 -21.81 3.03 -32.53
C ASP A 598 -23.15 3.52 -31.95
N PRO A 599 -24.18 2.68 -32.01
CA PRO A 599 -25.44 2.97 -31.29
C PRO A 599 -25.17 2.98 -29.77
N ALA A 600 -25.84 3.86 -29.06
CA ALA A 600 -25.74 3.94 -27.60
C ALA A 600 -25.98 2.56 -26.94
N GLY A 601 -25.17 2.21 -25.95
CA GLY A 601 -25.19 0.92 -25.25
C GLY A 601 -24.67 -0.26 -26.07
N ARG A 602 -23.88 -0.01 -27.13
CA ARG A 602 -23.28 -1.07 -27.94
C ARG A 602 -21.81 -0.77 -28.23
N VAL A 603 -20.96 -1.66 -27.83
CA VAL A 603 -19.52 -1.60 -28.11
C VAL A 603 -19.14 -2.64 -29.16
N ARG A 604 -17.97 -2.50 -29.76
CA ARG A 604 -17.48 -3.40 -30.80
C ARG A 604 -16.69 -4.55 -30.21
N ILE A 605 -16.82 -5.71 -30.85
CA ILE A 605 -15.81 -6.77 -30.84
C ILE A 605 -15.26 -6.81 -32.26
N GLY A 606 -13.98 -6.45 -32.43
CA GLY A 606 -13.25 -6.57 -33.68
C GLY A 606 -12.85 -8.03 -33.95
N VAL A 607 -12.97 -8.46 -35.19
CA VAL A 607 -12.52 -9.79 -35.65
C VAL A 607 -11.54 -9.60 -36.78
N PHE A 608 -10.29 -9.91 -36.52
CA PHE A 608 -9.19 -9.77 -37.47
C PHE A 608 -8.77 -11.11 -38.05
N ASN A 609 -8.55 -11.14 -39.37
CA ASN A 609 -8.00 -12.28 -40.08
C ASN A 609 -6.53 -12.01 -40.45
N PRO A 610 -5.56 -12.59 -39.72
CA PRO A 610 -4.14 -12.35 -40.00
C PRO A 610 -3.71 -12.78 -41.39
N GLY A 611 -4.36 -13.78 -41.99
CA GLY A 611 -4.04 -14.31 -43.33
C GLY A 611 -4.43 -13.38 -44.49
N THR A 612 -5.46 -12.56 -44.32
CA THR A 612 -5.96 -11.63 -45.34
C THR A 612 -5.79 -10.16 -44.98
N GLY A 613 -5.52 -9.85 -43.70
CA GLY A 613 -5.48 -8.48 -43.18
C GLY A 613 -6.85 -7.83 -43.04
N GLU A 614 -7.95 -8.59 -43.18
CA GLU A 614 -9.30 -8.07 -43.13
C GLU A 614 -9.86 -7.96 -41.73
N TRP A 615 -10.61 -6.88 -41.47
CA TRP A 615 -11.35 -6.63 -40.24
C TRP A 615 -12.87 -6.75 -40.47
N GLY A 616 -13.54 -7.33 -39.50
CA GLY A 616 -15.00 -7.29 -39.37
C GLY A 616 -15.39 -7.03 -37.94
N PHE A 617 -16.64 -6.62 -37.71
CA PHE A 617 -17.12 -6.17 -36.40
C PHE A 617 -18.44 -6.84 -36.03
N ILE A 618 -18.60 -7.02 -34.69
CA ILE A 618 -19.79 -7.52 -34.03
C ILE A 618 -20.11 -6.54 -32.90
N HIS A 619 -21.37 -6.21 -32.68
CA HIS A 619 -21.77 -5.42 -31.50
C HIS A 619 -21.97 -6.31 -30.27
N TYR A 620 -21.53 -5.82 -29.14
CA TYR A 620 -21.82 -6.33 -27.80
C TYR A 620 -22.75 -5.34 -27.08
N PRO A 621 -23.86 -5.80 -26.44
CA PRO A 621 -24.80 -4.92 -25.72
C PRO A 621 -24.30 -4.67 -24.29
N LEU A 622 -24.01 -3.41 -23.90
CA LEU A 622 -23.66 -3.03 -22.54
C LEU A 622 -24.87 -3.00 -21.62
N ASP A 623 -24.66 -3.21 -20.32
CA ASP A 623 -25.61 -2.85 -19.26
C ASP A 623 -25.68 -1.31 -19.14
N ALA A 624 -26.75 -0.81 -18.56
CA ALA A 624 -26.91 0.62 -18.32
C ALA A 624 -26.01 1.05 -17.15
N ALA A 625 -25.23 2.11 -17.36
CA ALA A 625 -24.45 2.72 -16.30
C ALA A 625 -25.34 3.40 -15.24
N ALA A 626 -24.83 3.52 -14.00
CA ALA A 626 -25.41 4.39 -12.99
C ALA A 626 -25.22 5.87 -13.40
N GLU A 627 -26.00 6.77 -12.78
CA GLU A 627 -25.85 8.21 -12.99
C GLU A 627 -24.43 8.68 -12.61
N GLY A 628 -23.80 9.43 -13.49
CA GLY A 628 -22.43 9.94 -13.30
C GLY A 628 -21.31 8.95 -13.63
N GLY A 629 -21.65 7.67 -13.91
CA GLY A 629 -20.67 6.65 -14.28
C GLY A 629 -20.76 6.23 -15.74
N TRP A 630 -19.88 5.32 -16.12
CA TRP A 630 -19.92 4.63 -17.41
C TRP A 630 -19.69 3.12 -17.23
N VAL A 631 -20.04 2.33 -18.24
CA VAL A 631 -19.81 0.89 -18.30
C VAL A 631 -19.01 0.58 -19.55
N GLY A 632 -18.03 -0.30 -19.44
CA GLY A 632 -17.18 -0.73 -20.54
C GLY A 632 -16.75 -2.18 -20.42
N LEU A 633 -16.02 -2.65 -21.42
CA LEU A 633 -15.39 -3.97 -21.44
C LEU A 633 -13.93 -3.84 -21.05
N SER A 634 -13.40 -4.84 -20.30
CA SER A 634 -12.00 -4.91 -19.94
C SER A 634 -11.33 -6.19 -20.43
N GLU A 635 -12.07 -7.29 -20.63
CA GLU A 635 -11.46 -8.56 -21.02
C GLU A 635 -12.32 -9.32 -22.01
N LEU A 636 -11.66 -10.11 -22.86
CA LEU A 636 -12.26 -11.05 -23.81
C LEU A 636 -11.47 -12.36 -23.83
N THR A 637 -11.93 -13.37 -23.14
CA THR A 637 -11.24 -14.67 -23.00
C THR A 637 -11.98 -15.77 -23.73
N SER A 638 -11.32 -16.47 -24.68
CA SER A 638 -11.90 -17.63 -25.36
C SER A 638 -12.01 -18.84 -24.43
N ILE A 639 -13.19 -19.43 -24.35
CA ILE A 639 -13.42 -20.70 -23.65
C ILE A 639 -13.66 -21.89 -24.59
N GLY A 640 -13.39 -21.70 -25.89
CA GLY A 640 -13.55 -22.70 -26.94
C GLY A 640 -14.98 -22.72 -27.53
N ASN A 641 -15.16 -23.52 -28.59
CA ASN A 641 -16.44 -23.69 -29.28
C ASN A 641 -17.13 -22.38 -29.68
N GLY A 642 -16.36 -21.34 -30.05
CA GLY A 642 -16.91 -20.03 -30.43
C GLY A 642 -17.57 -19.25 -29.28
N GLN A 643 -17.33 -19.66 -28.06
CA GLN A 643 -17.80 -18.99 -26.85
C GLN A 643 -16.66 -18.22 -26.15
N PHE A 644 -17.02 -17.09 -25.54
CA PHE A 644 -16.07 -16.20 -24.87
C PHE A 644 -16.65 -15.74 -23.53
N LEU A 645 -15.76 -15.43 -22.60
CA LEU A 645 -16.05 -14.66 -21.40
C LEU A 645 -15.65 -13.22 -21.64
N VAL A 646 -16.44 -12.30 -21.11
CA VAL A 646 -16.23 -10.86 -21.21
C VAL A 646 -16.36 -10.26 -19.82
N ILE A 647 -15.38 -9.51 -19.38
CA ILE A 647 -15.53 -8.63 -18.20
C ILE A 647 -16.23 -7.35 -18.67
N GLU A 648 -17.33 -7.04 -18.01
CA GLU A 648 -18.06 -5.80 -18.14
C GLU A 648 -18.09 -5.12 -16.78
N ARG A 649 -17.54 -3.91 -16.70
CA ARG A 649 -17.44 -3.15 -15.46
C ARG A 649 -17.89 -1.70 -15.61
N ASP A 650 -18.37 -1.12 -14.49
CA ASP A 650 -18.46 0.32 -14.33
C ASP A 650 -17.10 0.91 -13.92
N ASN A 651 -16.97 2.23 -14.00
CA ASN A 651 -15.82 2.99 -13.52
C ASN A 651 -16.00 3.44 -12.05
N GLN A 652 -16.75 2.69 -11.27
CA GLN A 652 -17.03 3.05 -9.89
C GLN A 652 -16.27 2.13 -8.94
N GLN A 653 -15.86 2.67 -7.80
CA GLN A 653 -15.16 1.93 -6.75
C GLN A 653 -15.88 2.05 -5.40
N GLY A 654 -15.42 1.31 -4.41
CA GLY A 654 -15.97 1.32 -3.06
C GLY A 654 -17.46 1.05 -3.01
N PRO A 655 -18.22 1.85 -2.23
CA PRO A 655 -19.67 1.69 -2.12
C PRO A 655 -20.45 2.03 -3.40
N ALA A 656 -19.86 2.80 -4.31
CA ALA A 656 -20.49 3.23 -5.56
C ALA A 656 -20.47 2.14 -6.64
N ALA A 657 -19.56 1.17 -6.55
CA ALA A 657 -19.42 0.08 -7.51
C ALA A 657 -20.70 -0.78 -7.60
N GLN A 658 -21.26 -0.94 -8.80
CA GLN A 658 -22.51 -1.67 -9.05
C GLN A 658 -22.36 -2.77 -10.11
N ILE A 659 -21.46 -2.61 -11.08
CA ILE A 659 -21.27 -3.52 -12.19
C ILE A 659 -19.83 -3.96 -12.27
N LYS A 660 -19.56 -5.18 -11.80
CA LYS A 660 -18.30 -5.92 -11.96
C LYS A 660 -18.71 -7.34 -12.32
N ARG A 661 -18.91 -7.61 -13.62
CA ARG A 661 -19.59 -8.83 -14.07
C ARG A 661 -18.81 -9.57 -15.14
N LEU A 662 -18.87 -10.87 -15.08
CA LEU A 662 -18.38 -11.76 -16.12
C LEU A 662 -19.59 -12.27 -16.93
N TYR A 663 -19.60 -11.94 -18.20
CA TYR A 663 -20.62 -12.41 -19.14
C TYR A 663 -20.07 -13.48 -20.06
N ARG A 664 -20.92 -14.45 -20.43
CA ARG A 664 -20.66 -15.39 -21.52
C ARG A 664 -21.37 -14.92 -22.77
N ILE A 665 -20.67 -14.92 -23.91
CA ILE A 665 -21.22 -14.71 -25.25
C ILE A 665 -20.95 -15.91 -26.13
N ASP A 666 -21.83 -16.13 -27.12
CA ASP A 666 -21.68 -17.12 -28.19
C ASP A 666 -21.66 -16.39 -29.52
N LEU A 667 -20.56 -16.49 -30.23
CA LEU A 667 -20.35 -15.83 -31.53
C LEU A 667 -20.54 -16.81 -32.70
N ASN A 668 -20.92 -18.07 -32.44
CA ASN A 668 -21.20 -19.05 -33.49
C ASN A 668 -22.33 -18.57 -34.38
N GLY A 669 -22.11 -18.68 -35.70
CA GLY A 669 -23.12 -18.28 -36.71
C GLY A 669 -23.25 -16.77 -36.96
N LEU A 670 -22.61 -15.93 -36.13
CA LEU A 670 -22.48 -14.51 -36.41
C LEU A 670 -21.39 -14.28 -37.45
N GLN A 671 -21.75 -13.56 -38.53
CA GLN A 671 -20.80 -13.15 -39.55
C GLN A 671 -20.36 -11.72 -39.28
N PRO A 672 -19.06 -11.47 -38.88
CA PRO A 672 -18.58 -10.12 -38.70
C PRO A 672 -18.81 -9.27 -39.97
N ALA A 673 -19.23 -8.06 -39.80
CA ALA A 673 -19.53 -7.16 -40.92
C ALA A 673 -18.45 -6.08 -41.05
N ALA A 674 -18.14 -5.66 -42.26
CA ALA A 674 -17.19 -4.59 -42.55
C ALA A 674 -17.72 -3.23 -42.05
N GLU A 675 -16.81 -2.26 -41.83
CA GLU A 675 -17.20 -0.88 -41.49
C GLU A 675 -18.18 -0.30 -42.51
N GLY A 676 -19.13 0.50 -42.02
CA GLY A 676 -20.23 1.04 -42.83
C GLY A 676 -21.41 0.09 -43.09
N GLN A 677 -21.29 -1.17 -42.64
CA GLN A 677 -22.40 -2.13 -42.69
C GLN A 677 -23.08 -2.23 -41.30
N ARG A 678 -24.27 -2.86 -41.26
CA ARG A 678 -24.92 -3.16 -39.98
C ARG A 678 -24.20 -4.33 -39.28
N PHE A 679 -23.59 -4.10 -38.14
CA PHE A 679 -22.94 -5.15 -37.36
C PHE A 679 -24.00 -6.07 -36.73
N PRO A 680 -23.77 -7.41 -36.74
CA PRO A 680 -24.62 -8.34 -35.99
C PRO A 680 -24.44 -8.09 -34.48
N LEU A 681 -25.49 -8.36 -33.70
CA LEU A 681 -25.52 -8.17 -32.26
C LEU A 681 -25.30 -9.50 -31.56
N ALA A 682 -24.31 -9.58 -30.71
CA ALA A 682 -24.09 -10.72 -29.82
C ALA A 682 -25.17 -10.79 -28.74
N SER A 683 -25.48 -11.99 -28.28
CA SER A 683 -26.29 -12.20 -27.08
C SER A 683 -25.37 -12.52 -25.91
N LYS A 684 -25.61 -11.90 -24.75
CA LYS A 684 -24.84 -12.17 -23.52
C LYS A 684 -25.69 -12.86 -22.47
N ARG A 685 -25.04 -13.66 -21.64
CA ARG A 685 -25.62 -14.31 -20.48
C ARG A 685 -24.69 -14.12 -19.28
N LEU A 686 -25.20 -13.68 -18.15
CA LEU A 686 -24.42 -13.55 -16.91
C LEU A 686 -23.82 -14.91 -16.54
N GLU A 687 -22.51 -14.96 -16.39
CA GLU A 687 -21.76 -16.11 -15.88
C GLU A 687 -21.47 -15.95 -14.40
N SER A 688 -20.99 -14.79 -13.96
CA SER A 688 -20.73 -14.49 -12.55
C SER A 688 -20.86 -13.00 -12.27
N ASP A 689 -21.39 -12.65 -11.10
CA ASP A 689 -21.27 -11.32 -10.52
C ASP A 689 -20.03 -11.34 -9.60
N LEU A 690 -19.06 -10.48 -9.86
CA LEU A 690 -17.78 -10.44 -9.16
C LEU A 690 -17.80 -9.55 -7.89
N LEU A 691 -18.83 -8.71 -7.73
CA LEU A 691 -18.97 -7.83 -6.56
C LEU A 691 -18.94 -8.57 -5.20
N PRO A 692 -19.60 -9.72 -5.04
CA PRO A 692 -19.51 -10.48 -3.78
C PRO A 692 -18.08 -10.94 -3.46
N ASP A 693 -17.32 -11.37 -4.47
CA ASP A 693 -15.93 -11.82 -4.30
C ASP A 693 -15.00 -10.64 -4.00
N LEU A 694 -15.16 -9.51 -4.68
CA LEU A 694 -14.42 -8.28 -4.39
C LEU A 694 -14.69 -7.75 -2.98
N LYS A 695 -15.94 -7.83 -2.50
CA LYS A 695 -16.34 -7.44 -1.13
C LYS A 695 -15.90 -8.43 -0.05
N SER A 696 -15.54 -9.66 -0.41
CA SER A 696 -15.28 -10.75 0.55
C SER A 696 -14.11 -10.50 1.48
N THR A 697 -13.15 -9.65 1.10
CA THR A 697 -11.99 -9.27 1.92
C THR A 697 -12.28 -8.15 2.91
N GLY A 698 -13.50 -7.62 2.95
CA GLY A 698 -13.85 -6.47 3.79
C GLY A 698 -13.15 -5.17 3.39
N GLY A 699 -12.45 -5.15 2.22
CA GLY A 699 -11.76 -3.98 1.70
C GLY A 699 -12.64 -3.05 0.88
N TRP A 700 -12.00 -2.01 0.34
CA TRP A 700 -12.58 -1.14 -0.66
C TRP A 700 -12.78 -1.92 -1.96
N VAL A 701 -13.93 -1.81 -2.60
CA VAL A 701 -14.13 -2.46 -3.90
C VAL A 701 -13.30 -1.71 -4.94
N LEU A 702 -12.36 -2.42 -5.56
CA LEU A 702 -11.46 -1.84 -6.56
C LEU A 702 -12.21 -1.54 -7.86
N ASP A 703 -11.81 -0.48 -8.56
CA ASP A 703 -12.41 -0.09 -9.83
C ASP A 703 -12.08 -1.09 -10.93
N LYS A 704 -10.80 -1.30 -11.19
CA LYS A 704 -10.26 -1.94 -12.38
C LYS A 704 -10.18 -3.47 -12.24
N VAL A 705 -11.27 -4.18 -12.56
CA VAL A 705 -11.24 -5.62 -12.80
C VAL A 705 -10.90 -5.85 -14.27
N GLU A 706 -9.63 -6.18 -14.58
CA GLU A 706 -9.11 -6.10 -15.93
C GLU A 706 -8.90 -7.46 -16.61
N GLY A 707 -8.30 -8.43 -15.94
CA GLY A 707 -7.95 -9.70 -16.59
C GLY A 707 -8.76 -10.89 -16.13
N ALA A 708 -9.13 -11.79 -17.05
CA ALA A 708 -9.70 -13.10 -16.74
C ALA A 708 -9.08 -14.22 -17.58
N ALA A 709 -8.83 -15.37 -16.97
CA ALA A 709 -8.32 -16.55 -17.67
C ALA A 709 -9.04 -17.83 -17.25
N VAL A 710 -9.24 -18.75 -18.19
CA VAL A 710 -9.75 -20.08 -17.90
C VAL A 710 -8.72 -21.11 -18.33
N ASP A 711 -8.18 -21.85 -17.38
CA ASP A 711 -7.16 -22.86 -17.68
C ASP A 711 -7.75 -24.14 -18.28
N LYS A 712 -6.88 -25.10 -18.63
CA LYS A 712 -7.28 -26.39 -19.22
C LYS A 712 -8.19 -27.24 -18.33
N GLN A 713 -8.17 -27.01 -17.03
CA GLN A 713 -9.04 -27.71 -16.06
C GLN A 713 -10.37 -26.99 -15.89
N GLY A 714 -10.56 -25.87 -16.59
CA GLY A 714 -11.74 -25.03 -16.51
C GLY A 714 -11.74 -24.09 -15.29
N ARG A 715 -10.63 -23.98 -14.55
CA ARG A 715 -10.53 -23.06 -13.40
C ARG A 715 -10.49 -21.61 -13.91
N LEU A 716 -11.31 -20.78 -13.29
CA LEU A 716 -11.42 -19.35 -13.59
C LEU A 716 -10.53 -18.55 -12.64
N PHE A 717 -9.73 -17.68 -13.21
CA PHE A 717 -8.91 -16.68 -12.51
C PHE A 717 -9.32 -15.29 -12.97
N VAL A 718 -9.32 -14.34 -12.05
CA VAL A 718 -9.60 -12.94 -12.34
C VAL A 718 -8.58 -12.09 -11.57
N VAL A 719 -8.06 -11.04 -12.21
CA VAL A 719 -7.11 -10.11 -11.62
C VAL A 719 -7.62 -8.67 -11.72
N THR A 720 -7.25 -7.84 -10.73
CA THR A 720 -7.45 -6.40 -10.77
C THR A 720 -6.14 -5.67 -11.07
N ASP A 721 -6.24 -4.58 -11.78
CA ASP A 721 -5.19 -3.60 -11.93
C ASP A 721 -5.11 -2.72 -10.66
N ASN A 722 -3.92 -2.29 -10.30
CA ASN A 722 -3.62 -1.44 -9.15
C ASN A 722 -2.99 -0.09 -9.52
N ASP A 723 -3.10 0.34 -10.77
CA ASP A 723 -2.64 1.64 -11.27
C ASP A 723 -1.20 2.02 -10.89
N GLY A 724 -0.33 1.03 -10.71
CA GLY A 724 1.06 1.29 -10.30
C GLY A 724 1.21 1.93 -8.91
N VAL A 725 0.16 1.92 -8.07
CA VAL A 725 0.14 2.50 -6.70
C VAL A 725 0.06 4.05 -6.68
N GLU A 726 -0.25 4.70 -7.77
CA GLU A 726 -0.35 6.16 -7.84
C GLU A 726 -1.70 6.67 -7.27
N ASP A 727 -2.80 6.36 -7.97
CA ASP A 727 -4.16 6.80 -7.60
C ASP A 727 -4.98 5.67 -6.96
N ALA A 728 -4.35 4.58 -6.58
CA ALA A 728 -4.98 3.39 -6.03
C ALA A 728 -4.26 2.89 -4.79
N SER A 729 -4.95 2.10 -3.98
CA SER A 729 -4.38 1.50 -2.77
C SER A 729 -3.22 0.53 -3.02
N GLY A 730 -2.86 0.23 -4.26
CA GLY A 730 -1.86 -0.77 -4.61
C GLY A 730 -2.34 -2.21 -4.41
N GLU A 731 -3.51 -2.43 -3.83
CA GLU A 731 -4.07 -3.77 -3.60
C GLU A 731 -4.41 -4.45 -4.92
N THR A 732 -3.72 -5.54 -5.23
CA THR A 732 -4.08 -6.41 -6.35
C THR A 732 -4.86 -7.62 -5.86
N ARG A 733 -6.08 -7.83 -6.38
CA ARG A 733 -6.85 -9.05 -6.16
C ARG A 733 -6.52 -10.06 -7.26
N PHE A 734 -6.19 -11.28 -6.85
CA PHE A 734 -5.98 -12.42 -7.75
C PHE A 734 -6.91 -13.57 -7.36
N MET A 735 -8.13 -13.50 -7.85
CA MET A 735 -9.24 -14.37 -7.43
C MET A 735 -9.26 -15.70 -8.17
N ARG A 736 -9.53 -16.79 -7.45
CA ARG A 736 -9.76 -18.16 -8.00
C ARG A 736 -11.24 -18.49 -7.83
N LEU A 737 -12.03 -18.34 -8.90
CA LEU A 737 -13.50 -18.32 -8.87
C LEU A 737 -14.17 -19.67 -9.27
N GLY A 738 -13.53 -20.79 -8.96
CA GLY A 738 -14.11 -22.09 -9.26
C GLY A 738 -13.88 -22.51 -10.71
N THR A 739 -14.86 -23.19 -11.33
CA THR A 739 -14.72 -23.77 -12.68
C THR A 739 -15.82 -23.32 -13.64
N VAL A 740 -15.42 -22.96 -14.84
CA VAL A 740 -16.32 -22.62 -15.96
C VAL A 740 -16.59 -23.88 -16.78
N LYS A 741 -17.84 -24.17 -17.08
CA LYS A 741 -18.19 -25.26 -17.99
C LYS A 741 -17.93 -24.78 -19.43
N ARG A 742 -17.12 -25.51 -20.17
CA ARG A 742 -16.81 -25.27 -21.59
C ARG A 742 -17.89 -25.84 -22.50
#